data_b2ae0f1e8549348acdddb921fa912b73
#
_entry.id   b2ae0f1e8549348acdddb921fa912b73
#
_cell.length_a   1.000
_cell.length_b   1.000
_cell.length_c   1.000
_cell.angle_alpha   90.00
_cell.angle_beta   90.00
_cell.angle_gamma   90.00
#
_symmetry.space_group_name_H-M   'P 1'
#
loop_
_entity.id
_entity.type
_entity.pdbx_description
1 polymer ?
#
loop_
_entity_poly.entity_id
_entity_poly.type
_entity_poly.pdbx_seq_one_letter_code
_entity_poly.pdbx_strand_id
1 'polypeptide(L)'
;MGRKIHIRQTDSYDCGAACLASVAAWWGVNLPLSRFRRECGCSKDGISIRGLCDGAESVGLSAKPLKAEDFKSLSLKDKIERLQALSSVQSPVIAHIVSDGGMMHYVVIFKTGKRKLGIMDPAMERMSTAWVEDFAKRWSGYIILVTSGDGIGRENKTQGKLARFKRLLFFHRREIILAAAGSIALSGIGICNSLLLQILIDKILPSSDTASLAIVSAIILTLIPVSLLIGYMRDLYLLQGSISIDTSLVIGFMRRIMKMDARFFKDYPKGELESRLSDTGKIRAFICQGVVSLIVCLITLLVVTTLMFVFYSRLAALLCCCIPVYALLLWAADRINRKMSRKVMAAASAFESDVIDSMEGEEAIRHFGVDARTLNFNDSYSDLVYKSFKAGKVSAAIGGLGNGISQIIMALILIVGGAGVVCGNLSLGELVSFYTLSIYFISPVSSLVSFDSLMNEALTASDRIYDITSSYSLAREDNTSGVSLSGLNSLTFEFKNVTFRYPGGRKLLEGFSASFESGKITGIQGPNGCGKSTLISLMLKDYKPSEGTLTYGGIDISFLSSTCWRGIISLAPQKFHIFNATIFDNIAMTLKKSERNIDHTMLEKVAWAASLSGMDRMCEKLDKGLFSGCGTGGVSLSGGEKQMIVIARTLYANTPVVVFDEASSNMDIEGREAFARMLLELRRMGKCVIVISHDESFAHICDKVIKLTG
;
A
#
# COMPACT_ATOMS: atom_id res chain seq x y z
N MET A 1 -4.04 -24.52 17.06
CA MET A 1 -3.58 -23.60 16.01
C MET A 1 -2.32 -22.91 16.53
N GLY A 2 -1.15 -23.16 15.92
CA GLY A 2 0.11 -22.54 16.32
C GLY A 2 0.02 -21.02 16.14
N ARG A 3 0.30 -20.28 17.21
CA ARG A 3 0.35 -18.82 17.19
C ARG A 3 1.40 -18.38 16.16
N LYS A 4 1.03 -17.55 15.20
CA LYS A 4 1.92 -17.04 14.16
C LYS A 4 2.80 -15.96 14.80
N ILE A 5 3.93 -16.38 15.34
CA ILE A 5 4.84 -15.54 16.14
C ILE A 5 5.84 -14.74 15.28
N HIS A 6 5.90 -15.02 13.98
CA HIS A 6 6.85 -14.39 13.05
C HIS A 6 6.14 -13.42 12.12
N ILE A 7 6.29 -12.12 12.38
CA ILE A 7 5.80 -11.03 11.53
C ILE A 7 7.03 -10.35 10.92
N ARG A 8 7.08 -10.31 9.58
CA ARG A 8 8.19 -9.70 8.85
C ARG A 8 8.03 -8.20 8.74
N GLN A 9 9.15 -7.51 8.69
CA GLN A 9 9.19 -6.11 8.30
C GLN A 9 8.80 -5.95 6.83
N THR A 10 8.19 -4.84 6.50
CA THR A 10 7.85 -4.45 5.13
C THR A 10 8.89 -3.52 4.54
N ASP A 11 9.49 -2.67 5.38
CA ASP A 11 10.49 -1.68 5.02
C ASP A 11 11.74 -1.82 5.87
N SER A 12 12.83 -1.13 5.51
CA SER A 12 14.10 -1.21 6.24
C SER A 12 14.05 -0.55 7.64
N TYR A 13 13.10 0.33 7.90
CA TYR A 13 12.99 1.13 9.12
C TYR A 13 11.91 0.66 10.10
N ASP A 14 11.12 -0.38 9.78
CA ASP A 14 10.02 -0.86 10.62
C ASP A 14 10.33 -2.15 11.42
N CYS A 15 11.61 -2.52 11.53
CA CYS A 15 12.05 -3.71 12.27
C CYS A 15 11.52 -3.74 13.71
N GLY A 16 11.54 -2.61 14.42
CA GLY A 16 11.01 -2.50 15.78
C GLY A 16 9.51 -2.77 15.88
N ALA A 17 8.71 -2.21 14.95
CA ALA A 17 7.28 -2.45 14.89
C ALA A 17 6.97 -3.92 14.61
N ALA A 18 7.71 -4.57 13.70
CA ALA A 18 7.56 -5.99 13.39
C ALA A 18 7.93 -6.89 14.59
N CYS A 19 8.96 -6.52 15.34
CA CYS A 19 9.31 -7.19 16.59
C CYS A 19 8.18 -7.06 17.62
N LEU A 20 7.67 -5.86 17.86
CA LEU A 20 6.57 -5.64 18.80
C LEU A 20 5.29 -6.37 18.37
N ALA A 21 4.95 -6.33 17.07
CA ALA A 21 3.82 -7.07 16.52
C ALA A 21 3.95 -8.58 16.73
N SER A 22 5.15 -9.12 16.59
CA SER A 22 5.45 -10.55 16.82
C SER A 22 5.29 -10.92 18.29
N VAL A 23 5.77 -10.08 19.21
CA VAL A 23 5.60 -10.27 20.66
C VAL A 23 4.13 -10.11 21.06
N ALA A 24 3.42 -9.13 20.51
CA ALA A 24 1.98 -8.94 20.72
C ALA A 24 1.16 -10.17 20.25
N ALA A 25 1.52 -10.75 19.10
CA ALA A 25 0.90 -11.97 18.59
C ALA A 25 1.14 -13.17 19.54
N TRP A 26 2.30 -13.24 20.19
CA TRP A 26 2.57 -14.25 21.22
C TRP A 26 1.63 -14.11 22.41
N TRP A 27 1.34 -12.88 22.84
CA TRP A 27 0.35 -12.58 23.88
C TRP A 27 -1.11 -12.71 23.42
N GLY A 28 -1.34 -12.98 22.12
CA GLY A 28 -2.68 -13.20 21.54
C GLY A 28 -3.33 -11.94 20.96
N VAL A 29 -2.58 -10.84 20.86
CA VAL A 29 -3.02 -9.60 20.21
C VAL A 29 -2.56 -9.64 18.75
N ASN A 30 -3.50 -9.89 17.83
CA ASN A 30 -3.21 -9.93 16.39
C ASN A 30 -3.75 -8.67 15.71
N LEU A 31 -2.87 -7.71 15.52
CA LEU A 31 -3.16 -6.44 14.85
C LEU A 31 -2.26 -6.28 13.62
N PRO A 32 -2.65 -5.46 12.63
CA PRO A 32 -1.83 -5.16 11.45
C PRO A 32 -0.53 -4.47 11.84
N LEU A 33 0.57 -4.76 11.10
CA LEU A 33 1.90 -4.15 11.34
C LEU A 33 1.86 -2.62 11.27
N SER A 34 1.08 -2.07 10.35
CA SER A 34 0.90 -0.64 10.16
C SER A 34 0.33 0.08 11.40
N ARG A 35 -0.48 -0.59 12.22
CA ARG A 35 -0.93 -0.04 13.51
C ARG A 35 0.24 0.09 14.48
N PHE A 36 1.10 -0.91 14.57
CA PHE A 36 2.32 -0.83 15.40
C PHE A 36 3.29 0.23 14.89
N ARG A 37 3.46 0.37 13.57
CA ARG A 37 4.27 1.44 12.97
C ARG A 37 3.80 2.83 13.44
N ARG A 38 2.50 3.07 13.40
CA ARG A 38 1.90 4.33 13.82
C ARG A 38 2.05 4.58 15.32
N GLU A 39 1.68 3.60 16.15
CA GLU A 39 1.71 3.77 17.61
C GLU A 39 3.14 3.86 18.15
N CYS A 40 4.11 3.23 17.48
CA CYS A 40 5.54 3.36 17.81
C CYS A 40 6.19 4.65 17.29
N GLY A 41 5.51 5.44 16.46
CA GLY A 41 6.09 6.63 15.84
C GLY A 41 7.21 6.28 14.86
N CYS A 42 7.00 5.28 13.98
CA CYS A 42 7.97 4.85 12.98
C CYS A 42 8.27 5.98 12.00
N SER A 43 9.54 6.33 11.83
CA SER A 43 10.05 7.33 10.88
C SER A 43 11.05 6.70 9.92
N LYS A 44 11.57 7.49 8.96
CA LYS A 44 12.67 7.05 8.08
C LYS A 44 13.95 6.70 8.87
N ASP A 45 14.14 7.26 10.06
CA ASP A 45 15.26 6.98 10.96
C ASP A 45 15.03 5.72 11.83
N GLY A 46 13.90 5.06 11.68
CA GLY A 46 13.52 3.88 12.45
C GLY A 46 12.58 4.20 13.62
N ILE A 47 12.68 3.38 14.67
CA ILE A 47 11.82 3.47 15.86
C ILE A 47 12.72 3.60 17.10
N SER A 48 12.42 4.59 17.96
CA SER A 48 13.11 4.75 19.24
C SER A 48 12.65 3.68 20.26
N ILE A 49 13.49 3.39 21.27
CA ILE A 49 13.11 2.49 22.38
C ILE A 49 11.83 3.00 23.08
N ARG A 50 11.71 4.31 23.24
CA ARG A 50 10.53 4.94 23.83
C ARG A 50 9.30 4.72 22.95
N GLY A 51 9.44 4.85 21.63
CA GLY A 51 8.37 4.56 20.68
C GLY A 51 7.86 3.12 20.75
N LEU A 52 8.77 2.15 20.99
CA LEU A 52 8.37 0.76 21.23
C LEU A 52 7.57 0.60 22.54
N CYS A 53 7.93 1.32 23.58
CA CYS A 53 7.18 1.31 24.84
C CYS A 53 5.79 1.95 24.66
N ASP A 54 5.73 3.13 24.05
CA ASP A 54 4.47 3.82 23.75
C ASP A 54 3.54 2.94 22.88
N GLY A 55 4.10 2.29 21.86
CA GLY A 55 3.37 1.35 21.00
C GLY A 55 2.87 0.10 21.73
N ALA A 56 3.64 -0.43 22.67
CA ALA A 56 3.20 -1.56 23.50
C ALA A 56 2.03 -1.17 24.42
N GLU A 57 2.13 -0.02 25.09
CA GLU A 57 1.08 0.51 25.96
C GLU A 57 -0.22 0.78 25.21
N SER A 58 -0.13 1.30 23.96
CA SER A 58 -1.30 1.59 23.12
C SER A 58 -2.14 0.35 22.77
N VAL A 59 -1.53 -0.85 22.85
CA VAL A 59 -2.19 -2.14 22.58
C VAL A 59 -2.48 -2.94 23.85
N GLY A 60 -2.32 -2.32 25.04
CA GLY A 60 -2.60 -2.95 26.33
C GLY A 60 -1.49 -3.88 26.85
N LEU A 61 -0.27 -3.75 26.31
CA LEU A 61 0.92 -4.44 26.79
C LEU A 61 1.77 -3.46 27.61
N SER A 62 2.52 -3.97 28.60
CA SER A 62 3.49 -3.18 29.35
C SER A 62 4.89 -3.47 28.83
N ALA A 63 5.64 -2.44 28.50
CA ALA A 63 7.03 -2.58 28.01
C ALA A 63 8.01 -1.85 28.94
N LYS A 64 9.02 -2.58 29.44
CA LYS A 64 10.08 -2.02 30.30
C LYS A 64 11.41 -2.10 29.57
N PRO A 65 12.01 -0.95 29.22
CA PRO A 65 13.35 -0.93 28.65
C PRO A 65 14.39 -1.17 29.74
N LEU A 66 15.34 -2.06 29.49
CA LEU A 66 16.49 -2.36 30.35
C LEU A 66 17.76 -2.01 29.58
N LYS A 67 18.66 -1.31 30.23
CA LYS A 67 20.01 -1.02 29.75
C LYS A 67 21.03 -1.73 30.62
N ALA A 68 21.97 -2.41 30.02
CA ALA A 68 23.09 -2.98 30.76
C ALA A 68 23.99 -1.85 31.26
N GLU A 69 24.19 -1.77 32.58
CA GLU A 69 25.13 -0.83 33.19
C GLU A 69 26.56 -1.12 32.70
N ASP A 70 27.33 -0.05 32.49
CA ASP A 70 28.74 -0.09 32.05
C ASP A 70 28.99 -0.95 30.79
N PHE A 71 27.99 -1.03 29.87
CA PHE A 71 28.04 -1.92 28.71
C PHE A 71 29.32 -1.83 27.88
N LYS A 72 29.91 -0.62 27.77
CA LYS A 72 31.14 -0.40 26.99
C LYS A 72 32.38 -1.06 27.64
N SER A 73 32.41 -1.21 28.95
CA SER A 73 33.49 -1.81 29.72
C SER A 73 33.31 -3.30 29.99
N LEU A 74 32.11 -3.87 29.70
CA LEU A 74 31.79 -5.27 29.92
C LEU A 74 32.62 -6.20 29.03
N SER A 75 33.23 -7.23 29.66
CA SER A 75 33.87 -8.31 28.93
C SER A 75 32.83 -9.13 28.11
N LEU A 76 33.30 -9.84 27.09
CA LEU A 76 32.41 -10.71 26.31
C LEU A 76 31.73 -11.78 27.19
N LYS A 77 32.44 -12.25 28.23
CA LYS A 77 31.96 -13.26 29.19
C LYS A 77 30.76 -12.71 29.99
N ASP A 78 30.88 -11.47 30.48
CA ASP A 78 29.82 -10.85 31.27
C ASP A 78 28.55 -10.56 30.40
N LYS A 79 28.76 -10.20 29.13
CA LYS A 79 27.65 -10.06 28.16
C LYS A 79 26.91 -11.37 27.93
N ILE A 80 27.65 -12.48 27.81
CA ILE A 80 27.09 -13.82 27.64
C ILE A 80 26.29 -14.22 28.89
N GLU A 81 26.82 -13.98 30.08
CA GLU A 81 26.17 -14.32 31.35
C GLU A 81 24.86 -13.54 31.53
N ARG A 82 24.86 -12.24 31.21
CA ARG A 82 23.62 -11.42 31.22
C ARG A 82 22.57 -11.89 30.20
N LEU A 83 22.98 -12.31 29.02
CA LEU A 83 22.08 -12.89 28.02
C LEU A 83 21.51 -14.25 28.45
N GLN A 84 22.33 -15.06 29.12
CA GLN A 84 21.89 -16.35 29.67
C GLN A 84 20.90 -16.18 30.82
N ALA A 85 21.04 -15.12 31.62
CA ALA A 85 20.10 -14.79 32.69
C ALA A 85 18.68 -14.55 32.18
N LEU A 86 18.48 -14.19 30.87
CA LEU A 86 17.20 -14.10 30.25
C LEU A 86 16.45 -15.45 30.17
N SER A 87 17.12 -16.57 30.47
CA SER A 87 16.43 -17.87 30.52
C SER A 87 15.38 -17.97 31.64
N SER A 88 15.44 -17.09 32.64
CA SER A 88 14.44 -16.96 33.68
C SER A 88 13.15 -16.22 33.19
N VAL A 89 13.23 -15.52 32.08
CA VAL A 89 12.11 -14.75 31.52
C VAL A 89 11.28 -15.67 30.62
N GLN A 90 10.02 -15.90 30.99
CA GLN A 90 9.11 -16.78 30.23
C GLN A 90 8.49 -16.16 28.98
N SER A 91 8.68 -14.84 28.78
CA SER A 91 8.14 -14.09 27.63
C SER A 91 9.21 -13.77 26.58
N PRO A 92 8.83 -13.62 25.30
CA PRO A 92 9.74 -13.11 24.28
C PRO A 92 10.27 -11.72 24.62
N VAL A 93 11.53 -11.46 24.28
CA VAL A 93 12.25 -10.22 24.62
C VAL A 93 12.72 -9.55 23.34
N ILE A 94 12.51 -8.25 23.20
CA ILE A 94 13.03 -7.47 22.07
C ILE A 94 14.44 -7.01 22.42
N ALA A 95 15.43 -7.38 21.60
CA ALA A 95 16.81 -6.97 21.75
C ALA A 95 17.24 -6.02 20.62
N HIS A 96 18.05 -5.02 20.96
CA HIS A 96 18.63 -4.09 20.01
C HIS A 96 20.05 -4.55 19.67
N ILE A 97 20.35 -4.70 18.39
CA ILE A 97 21.65 -5.17 17.89
C ILE A 97 22.21 -4.21 16.84
N VAL A 98 23.53 -4.30 16.63
CA VAL A 98 24.21 -3.66 15.50
C VAL A 98 24.48 -4.73 14.45
N SER A 99 23.98 -4.54 13.23
CA SER A 99 24.22 -5.47 12.12
C SER A 99 25.65 -5.37 11.60
N ASP A 100 26.09 -6.35 10.80
CA ASP A 100 27.44 -6.39 10.23
C ASP A 100 27.77 -5.17 9.34
N GLY A 101 26.75 -4.45 8.87
CA GLY A 101 26.87 -3.17 8.15
C GLY A 101 26.83 -1.91 9.03
N GLY A 102 26.91 -2.04 10.36
CA GLY A 102 26.86 -0.90 11.31
C GLY A 102 25.46 -0.32 11.54
N MET A 103 24.42 -0.84 10.89
CA MET A 103 23.05 -0.38 11.07
C MET A 103 22.42 -0.92 12.35
N MET A 104 21.66 -0.08 13.02
CA MET A 104 20.91 -0.46 14.21
C MET A 104 19.68 -1.27 13.83
N HIS A 105 19.44 -2.39 14.53
CA HIS A 105 18.37 -3.32 14.19
C HIS A 105 17.74 -3.94 15.44
N TYR A 106 16.42 -4.23 15.37
CA TYR A 106 15.70 -4.91 16.44
C TYR A 106 15.41 -6.36 16.05
N VAL A 107 15.57 -7.26 17.01
CA VAL A 107 15.25 -8.69 16.88
C VAL A 107 14.52 -9.18 18.13
N VAL A 108 13.78 -10.30 18.02
CA VAL A 108 13.09 -10.91 19.17
C VAL A 108 13.79 -12.20 19.56
N ILE A 109 14.12 -12.33 20.85
CA ILE A 109 14.63 -13.55 21.46
C ILE A 109 13.42 -14.30 22.03
N PHE A 110 13.09 -15.47 21.46
CA PHE A 110 11.97 -16.31 21.91
C PHE A 110 12.39 -17.40 22.88
N LYS A 111 13.63 -17.87 22.76
CA LYS A 111 14.13 -18.98 23.55
C LYS A 111 15.60 -18.74 23.88
N THR A 112 15.91 -18.81 25.15
CA THR A 112 17.27 -18.69 25.63
C THR A 112 17.78 -20.06 26.09
N GLY A 113 18.86 -20.54 25.47
CA GLY A 113 19.53 -21.75 25.85
C GLY A 113 20.99 -21.46 26.32
N LYS A 114 21.64 -22.42 26.97
CA LYS A 114 23.00 -22.25 27.47
C LYS A 114 24.02 -21.86 26.39
N ARG A 115 23.87 -22.33 25.14
CA ARG A 115 24.81 -22.05 24.03
C ARG A 115 24.18 -21.39 22.84
N LYS A 116 22.87 -21.50 22.67
CA LYS A 116 22.12 -20.97 21.47
C LYS A 116 20.89 -20.17 21.90
N LEU A 117 20.62 -19.11 21.17
CA LEU A 117 19.43 -18.30 21.29
C LEU A 117 18.49 -18.60 20.10
N GLY A 118 17.21 -18.77 20.37
CA GLY A 118 16.17 -18.77 19.33
C GLY A 118 15.78 -17.33 19.01
N ILE A 119 16.06 -16.90 17.80
CA ILE A 119 15.90 -15.51 17.37
C ILE A 119 14.87 -15.44 16.24
N MET A 120 13.98 -14.47 16.33
CA MET A 120 13.19 -13.96 15.21
C MET A 120 13.79 -12.66 14.73
N ASP A 121 14.38 -12.68 13.57
CA ASP A 121 14.80 -11.49 12.85
C ASP A 121 13.68 -11.11 11.86
N PRO A 122 13.09 -9.91 11.96
CA PRO A 122 12.01 -9.49 11.07
C PRO A 122 12.44 -9.33 9.61
N ALA A 123 13.73 -9.20 9.33
CA ALA A 123 14.28 -9.18 7.98
C ALA A 123 14.36 -10.58 7.33
N MET A 124 14.39 -11.64 8.14
CA MET A 124 14.52 -13.03 7.67
C MET A 124 13.15 -13.69 7.44
N GLU A 125 13.13 -14.74 6.62
CA GLU A 125 11.89 -15.48 6.34
C GLU A 125 11.46 -16.45 7.44
N ARG A 126 12.40 -16.91 8.22
CA ARG A 126 12.20 -17.95 9.23
C ARG A 126 12.95 -17.59 10.51
N MET A 127 12.44 -18.11 11.61
CA MET A 127 13.17 -18.10 12.86
C MET A 127 14.50 -18.81 12.70
N SER A 128 15.54 -18.25 13.30
CA SER A 128 16.91 -18.78 13.28
C SER A 128 17.41 -19.06 14.69
N THR A 129 18.48 -19.81 14.77
CA THR A 129 19.23 -19.97 16.03
C THR A 129 20.61 -19.38 15.86
N ALA A 130 21.04 -18.51 16.78
CA ALA A 130 22.37 -17.95 16.81
C ALA A 130 23.15 -18.43 18.07
N TRP A 131 24.49 -18.51 17.98
CA TRP A 131 25.33 -18.74 19.12
C TRP A 131 25.28 -17.52 20.05
N VAL A 132 25.23 -17.74 21.36
CA VAL A 132 25.18 -16.66 22.36
C VAL A 132 26.39 -15.74 22.22
N GLU A 133 27.57 -16.29 21.92
CA GLU A 133 28.81 -15.54 21.73
C GLU A 133 28.75 -14.57 20.54
N ASP A 134 28.23 -15.01 19.38
CA ASP A 134 28.11 -14.20 18.18
C ASP A 134 27.05 -13.12 18.35
N PHE A 135 25.96 -13.46 19.04
CA PHE A 135 24.95 -12.49 19.39
C PHE A 135 25.46 -11.43 20.36
N ALA A 136 26.23 -11.82 21.39
CA ALA A 136 26.79 -10.91 22.38
C ALA A 136 27.76 -9.88 21.78
N LYS A 137 28.45 -10.20 20.68
CA LYS A 137 29.30 -9.25 19.94
C LYS A 137 28.50 -8.14 19.27
N ARG A 138 27.30 -8.47 18.78
CA ARG A 138 26.39 -7.53 18.05
C ARG A 138 25.38 -6.84 18.95
N TRP A 139 25.18 -7.32 20.17
CA TRP A 139 24.24 -6.72 21.12
C TRP A 139 24.67 -5.33 21.54
N SER A 140 23.76 -4.36 21.53
CA SER A 140 24.03 -2.95 21.89
C SER A 140 23.86 -2.64 23.38
N GLY A 141 23.48 -3.64 24.19
CA GLY A 141 23.23 -3.48 25.64
C GLY A 141 21.79 -3.11 26.01
N TYR A 142 20.90 -2.93 25.02
CA TYR A 142 19.48 -2.62 25.27
C TYR A 142 18.60 -3.85 25.04
N ILE A 143 17.64 -4.02 25.96
CA ILE A 143 16.60 -5.07 25.90
C ILE A 143 15.28 -4.44 26.34
N ILE A 144 14.19 -4.87 25.72
CA ILE A 144 12.83 -4.44 26.07
C ILE A 144 12.04 -5.68 26.49
N LEU A 145 11.66 -5.72 27.76
CA LEU A 145 10.75 -6.74 28.29
C LEU A 145 9.32 -6.31 28.03
N VAL A 146 8.56 -7.18 27.35
CA VAL A 146 7.15 -6.93 27.08
C VAL A 146 6.32 -7.94 27.83
N THR A 147 5.45 -7.45 28.70
CA THR A 147 4.56 -8.25 29.56
C THR A 147 3.10 -7.93 29.26
N SER A 148 2.20 -8.79 29.72
CA SER A 148 0.77 -8.52 29.62
C SER A 148 0.41 -7.37 30.56
N GLY A 149 -0.31 -6.35 30.05
CA GLY A 149 -0.95 -5.32 30.87
C GLY A 149 -2.37 -5.75 31.30
N ASP A 150 -2.98 -5.01 32.23
CA ASP A 150 -4.30 -5.30 32.80
C ASP A 150 -5.48 -5.10 31.82
N GLY A 151 -5.21 -4.67 30.59
CA GLY A 151 -6.22 -4.30 29.58
C GLY A 151 -6.15 -5.05 28.26
N ILE A 152 -5.62 -6.30 28.21
CA ILE A 152 -5.53 -7.05 26.95
C ILE A 152 -6.94 -7.36 26.41
N GLY A 153 -7.47 -6.46 25.59
CA GLY A 153 -8.55 -6.78 24.68
C GLY A 153 -8.01 -7.80 23.66
N ARG A 154 -8.51 -9.04 23.69
CA ARG A 154 -8.24 -10.05 22.64
C ARG A 154 -8.88 -9.61 21.32
N GLU A 155 -8.44 -8.48 20.78
CA GLU A 155 -8.90 -7.97 19.50
C GLU A 155 -8.24 -8.74 18.34
N ASN A 156 -8.92 -9.77 17.89
CA ASN A 156 -8.54 -10.49 16.68
C ASN A 156 -9.20 -9.82 15.46
N LYS A 157 -8.60 -8.74 14.95
CA LYS A 157 -9.10 -8.02 13.75
C LYS A 157 -8.51 -8.52 12.43
N THR A 158 -7.75 -9.61 12.43
CA THR A 158 -7.23 -10.17 11.18
C THR A 158 -8.31 -11.02 10.50
N GLN A 159 -8.99 -10.46 9.51
CA GLN A 159 -9.79 -11.25 8.57
C GLN A 159 -8.87 -12.24 7.84
N GLY A 160 -9.29 -13.51 7.76
CA GLY A 160 -8.51 -14.53 7.03
C GLY A 160 -8.25 -14.08 5.59
N LYS A 161 -7.01 -14.23 5.12
CA LYS A 161 -6.56 -13.77 3.79
C LYS A 161 -7.51 -14.23 2.67
N LEU A 162 -7.91 -15.49 2.69
CA LEU A 162 -8.83 -16.07 1.71
C LEU A 162 -10.26 -15.53 1.80
N ALA A 163 -10.72 -15.10 2.97
CA ALA A 163 -12.07 -14.54 3.13
C ALA A 163 -12.26 -13.21 2.36
N ARG A 164 -11.19 -12.44 2.19
CA ARG A 164 -11.19 -11.18 1.41
C ARG A 164 -11.42 -11.45 -0.07
N PHE A 165 -10.72 -12.46 -0.63
CA PHE A 165 -10.90 -12.88 -2.02
C PHE A 165 -12.27 -13.48 -2.27
N LYS A 166 -12.81 -14.28 -1.31
CA LYS A 166 -14.14 -14.87 -1.41
C LYS A 166 -15.22 -13.80 -1.63
N ARG A 167 -15.13 -12.66 -0.96
CA ARG A 167 -16.08 -11.56 -1.16
C ARG A 167 -15.99 -10.97 -2.56
N LEU A 168 -14.78 -10.71 -3.07
CA LEU A 168 -14.56 -10.18 -4.42
C LEU A 168 -15.06 -11.16 -5.49
N LEU A 169 -14.73 -12.45 -5.35
CA LEU A 169 -15.21 -13.52 -6.23
C LEU A 169 -16.73 -13.61 -6.25
N PHE A 170 -17.38 -13.45 -5.10
CA PHE A 170 -18.84 -13.52 -5.02
C PHE A 170 -19.53 -12.35 -5.74
N PHE A 171 -18.98 -11.15 -5.66
CA PHE A 171 -19.53 -9.98 -6.37
C PHE A 171 -19.40 -10.09 -7.89
N HIS A 172 -18.32 -10.67 -8.40
CA HIS A 172 -18.03 -10.79 -9.84
C HIS A 172 -18.20 -12.22 -10.36
N ARG A 173 -19.03 -13.02 -9.68
CA ARG A 173 -19.21 -14.47 -10.00
C ARG A 173 -19.75 -14.71 -11.39
N ARG A 174 -20.59 -13.82 -11.92
CA ARG A 174 -21.25 -14.01 -13.23
C ARG A 174 -20.22 -14.01 -14.35
N GLU A 175 -19.36 -13.00 -14.39
CA GLU A 175 -18.31 -12.84 -15.40
C GLU A 175 -17.30 -13.99 -15.33
N ILE A 176 -16.91 -14.38 -14.11
CA ILE A 176 -15.98 -15.47 -13.86
C ILE A 176 -16.57 -16.83 -14.31
N ILE A 177 -17.84 -17.10 -13.98
CA ILE A 177 -18.50 -18.35 -14.37
C ILE A 177 -18.67 -18.42 -15.89
N LEU A 178 -19.07 -17.34 -16.55
CA LEU A 178 -19.23 -17.31 -18.00
C LEU A 178 -17.90 -17.48 -18.73
N ALA A 179 -16.83 -16.87 -18.24
CA ALA A 179 -15.50 -17.04 -18.79
C ALA A 179 -14.97 -18.48 -18.59
N ALA A 180 -15.21 -19.07 -17.41
CA ALA A 180 -14.87 -20.47 -17.15
C ALA A 180 -15.68 -21.44 -18.03
N ALA A 181 -16.97 -21.21 -18.18
CA ALA A 181 -17.84 -22.02 -19.05
C ALA A 181 -17.38 -21.97 -20.50
N GLY A 182 -17.05 -20.75 -21.02
CA GLY A 182 -16.48 -20.59 -22.35
C GLY A 182 -15.17 -21.35 -22.55
N SER A 183 -14.28 -21.32 -21.55
CA SER A 183 -13.00 -22.06 -21.58
C SER A 183 -13.22 -23.58 -21.56
N ILE A 184 -14.17 -24.05 -20.76
CA ILE A 184 -14.53 -25.49 -20.70
C ILE A 184 -15.14 -25.94 -22.03
N ALA A 185 -16.00 -25.08 -22.64
CA ALA A 185 -16.58 -25.40 -23.95
C ALA A 185 -15.49 -25.47 -25.04
N LEU A 186 -14.51 -24.56 -25.04
CA LEU A 186 -13.34 -24.63 -25.96
C LEU A 186 -12.52 -25.90 -25.75
N SER A 187 -12.26 -26.29 -24.49
CA SER A 187 -11.58 -27.56 -24.22
C SER A 187 -12.41 -28.77 -24.70
N GLY A 188 -13.74 -28.72 -24.53
CA GLY A 188 -14.65 -29.74 -25.03
C GLY A 188 -14.62 -29.87 -26.56
N ILE A 189 -14.60 -28.75 -27.30
CA ILE A 189 -14.44 -28.74 -28.77
C ILE A 189 -13.11 -29.36 -29.16
N GLY A 190 -12.02 -29.05 -28.45
CA GLY A 190 -10.71 -29.66 -28.71
C GLY A 190 -10.68 -31.17 -28.50
N ILE A 191 -11.29 -31.64 -27.43
CA ILE A 191 -11.46 -33.08 -27.15
C ILE A 191 -12.33 -33.73 -28.25
N CYS A 192 -13.41 -33.09 -28.65
CA CYS A 192 -14.28 -33.58 -29.71
C CYS A 192 -13.54 -33.71 -31.06
N ASN A 193 -12.72 -32.69 -31.41
CA ASN A 193 -11.87 -32.74 -32.61
C ASN A 193 -10.89 -33.89 -32.57
N SER A 194 -10.32 -34.23 -31.39
CA SER A 194 -9.43 -35.38 -31.24
C SER A 194 -10.12 -36.70 -31.51
N LEU A 195 -11.37 -36.89 -31.02
CA LEU A 195 -12.18 -38.08 -31.25
C LEU A 195 -12.67 -38.14 -32.72
N LEU A 196 -13.02 -37.03 -33.33
CA LEU A 196 -13.38 -37.01 -34.75
C LEU A 196 -12.19 -37.38 -35.63
N LEU A 197 -10.99 -37.02 -35.28
CA LEU A 197 -9.77 -37.40 -35.98
C LEU A 197 -9.53 -38.94 -35.88
N GLN A 198 -9.81 -39.53 -34.72
CA GLN A 198 -9.78 -40.99 -34.55
C GLN A 198 -10.76 -41.68 -35.51
N ILE A 199 -12.02 -41.23 -35.53
CA ILE A 199 -13.06 -41.82 -36.40
C ILE A 199 -12.67 -41.67 -37.88
N LEU A 200 -12.09 -40.54 -38.25
CA LEU A 200 -11.61 -40.28 -39.60
C LEU A 200 -10.55 -41.30 -40.02
N ILE A 201 -9.54 -41.53 -39.18
CA ILE A 201 -8.40 -42.41 -39.51
C ILE A 201 -8.80 -43.90 -39.47
N ASP A 202 -9.56 -44.34 -38.47
CA ASP A 202 -9.84 -45.77 -38.23
C ASP A 202 -11.01 -46.31 -39.02
N LYS A 203 -12.02 -45.47 -39.34
CA LYS A 203 -13.26 -45.94 -39.97
C LYS A 203 -13.45 -45.41 -41.38
N ILE A 204 -13.24 -44.09 -41.61
CA ILE A 204 -13.61 -43.44 -42.87
C ILE A 204 -12.52 -43.67 -43.93
N LEU A 205 -11.27 -43.46 -43.60
CA LEU A 205 -10.16 -43.65 -44.53
C LEU A 205 -10.05 -45.10 -45.09
N PRO A 206 -10.16 -46.16 -44.22
CA PRO A 206 -10.10 -47.54 -44.70
C PRO A 206 -11.32 -47.97 -45.54
N SER A 207 -12.48 -47.40 -45.26
CA SER A 207 -13.74 -47.71 -45.97
C SER A 207 -13.86 -47.00 -47.33
N SER A 208 -12.99 -46.02 -47.61
CA SER A 208 -13.05 -45.17 -48.81
C SER A 208 -14.38 -44.51 -49.04
N ASP A 209 -15.15 -44.28 -47.95
CA ASP A 209 -16.52 -43.66 -47.99
C ASP A 209 -16.42 -42.15 -48.10
N THR A 210 -16.61 -41.62 -49.30
CA THR A 210 -16.56 -40.18 -49.58
C THR A 210 -17.71 -39.42 -48.94
N ALA A 211 -18.87 -40.05 -48.68
CA ALA A 211 -20.00 -39.39 -48.05
C ALA A 211 -19.76 -39.15 -46.57
N SER A 212 -19.26 -40.14 -45.84
CA SER A 212 -18.84 -39.98 -44.46
C SER A 212 -17.69 -39.01 -44.29
N LEU A 213 -16.71 -39.00 -45.21
CA LEU A 213 -15.64 -38.01 -45.25
C LEU A 213 -16.18 -36.58 -45.37
N ALA A 214 -17.12 -36.35 -46.27
CA ALA A 214 -17.75 -35.02 -46.46
C ALA A 214 -18.48 -34.56 -45.20
N ILE A 215 -19.19 -35.46 -44.50
CA ILE A 215 -19.89 -35.16 -43.25
C ILE A 215 -18.93 -34.77 -42.15
N VAL A 216 -17.88 -35.57 -41.88
CA VAL A 216 -16.91 -35.27 -40.81
C VAL A 216 -16.12 -34.00 -41.11
N SER A 217 -15.76 -33.79 -42.39
CA SER A 217 -15.09 -32.54 -42.79
C SER A 217 -15.99 -31.31 -42.56
N ALA A 218 -17.30 -31.42 -42.90
CA ALA A 218 -18.27 -30.34 -42.63
C ALA A 218 -18.42 -30.06 -41.13
N ILE A 219 -18.41 -31.13 -40.27
CA ILE A 219 -18.46 -30.94 -38.79
C ILE A 219 -17.21 -30.20 -38.32
N ILE A 220 -16.02 -30.64 -38.74
CA ILE A 220 -14.75 -29.99 -38.32
C ILE A 220 -14.74 -28.51 -38.79
N LEU A 221 -15.15 -28.25 -40.02
CA LEU A 221 -15.23 -26.87 -40.56
C LEU A 221 -16.24 -25.99 -39.81
N THR A 222 -17.36 -26.55 -39.36
CA THR A 222 -18.36 -25.80 -38.55
C THR A 222 -17.90 -25.55 -37.12
N LEU A 223 -17.09 -26.43 -36.55
CA LEU A 223 -16.53 -26.25 -35.21
C LEU A 223 -15.52 -25.10 -35.14
N ILE A 224 -14.86 -24.75 -36.24
CA ILE A 224 -13.89 -23.65 -36.27
C ILE A 224 -14.55 -22.29 -35.96
N PRO A 225 -15.57 -21.80 -36.71
CA PRO A 225 -16.23 -20.54 -36.41
C PRO A 225 -16.93 -20.55 -35.05
N VAL A 226 -17.47 -21.69 -34.62
CA VAL A 226 -18.05 -21.84 -33.29
C VAL A 226 -16.99 -21.65 -32.18
N SER A 227 -15.82 -22.26 -32.34
CA SER A 227 -14.73 -22.09 -31.39
C SER A 227 -14.20 -20.66 -31.36
N LEU A 228 -14.10 -20.00 -32.51
CA LEU A 228 -13.73 -18.58 -32.58
C LEU A 228 -14.73 -17.68 -31.87
N LEU A 229 -16.04 -17.92 -32.07
CA LEU A 229 -17.10 -17.15 -31.41
C LEU A 229 -17.09 -17.35 -29.89
N ILE A 230 -16.96 -18.60 -29.44
CA ILE A 230 -16.88 -18.93 -27.99
C ILE A 230 -15.60 -18.29 -27.40
N GLY A 231 -14.48 -18.38 -28.11
CA GLY A 231 -13.22 -17.74 -27.69
C GLY A 231 -13.37 -16.24 -27.52
N TYR A 232 -13.96 -15.57 -28.52
CA TYR A 232 -14.23 -14.14 -28.45
C TYR A 232 -15.14 -13.77 -27.27
N MET A 233 -16.25 -14.50 -27.07
CA MET A 233 -17.15 -14.27 -25.94
C MET A 233 -16.47 -14.47 -24.59
N ARG A 234 -15.67 -15.53 -24.46
CA ARG A 234 -14.85 -15.78 -23.26
C ARG A 234 -13.95 -14.59 -22.95
N ASP A 235 -13.22 -14.10 -23.95
CA ASP A 235 -12.27 -12.99 -23.78
C ASP A 235 -12.98 -11.68 -23.43
N LEU A 236 -14.17 -11.44 -23.99
CA LEU A 236 -15.02 -10.31 -23.59
C LEU A 236 -15.44 -10.41 -22.12
N TYR A 237 -15.89 -11.58 -21.64
CA TYR A 237 -16.26 -11.74 -20.22
C TYR A 237 -15.06 -11.60 -19.30
N LEU A 238 -13.88 -12.08 -19.70
CA LEU A 238 -12.63 -11.87 -18.94
C LEU A 238 -12.28 -10.39 -18.87
N LEU A 239 -12.41 -9.66 -19.98
CA LEU A 239 -12.16 -8.22 -20.04
C LEU A 239 -13.15 -7.43 -19.17
N GLN A 240 -14.45 -7.73 -19.28
CA GLN A 240 -15.49 -7.09 -18.46
C GLN A 240 -15.26 -7.34 -16.96
N GLY A 241 -14.98 -8.58 -16.59
CA GLY A 241 -14.63 -8.95 -15.22
C GLY A 241 -13.38 -8.21 -14.72
N SER A 242 -12.35 -8.15 -15.57
CA SER A 242 -11.11 -7.44 -15.27
C SER A 242 -11.36 -5.95 -15.00
N ILE A 243 -12.07 -5.25 -15.88
CA ILE A 243 -12.40 -3.82 -15.72
C ILE A 243 -13.27 -3.59 -14.48
N SER A 244 -14.27 -4.43 -14.27
CA SER A 244 -15.20 -4.29 -13.13
C SER A 244 -14.48 -4.48 -11.79
N ILE A 245 -13.60 -5.48 -11.68
CA ILE A 245 -12.77 -5.72 -10.48
C ILE A 245 -11.82 -4.56 -10.25
N ASP A 246 -11.11 -4.12 -11.30
CA ASP A 246 -10.15 -3.01 -11.22
C ASP A 246 -10.84 -1.72 -10.75
N THR A 247 -11.96 -1.37 -11.37
CA THR A 247 -12.76 -0.19 -11.01
C THR A 247 -13.21 -0.26 -9.54
N SER A 248 -13.70 -1.41 -9.08
CA SER A 248 -14.17 -1.59 -7.71
C SER A 248 -13.02 -1.49 -6.69
N LEU A 249 -11.85 -2.05 -7.02
CA LEU A 249 -10.66 -2.01 -6.14
C LEU A 249 -10.05 -0.62 -6.10
N VAL A 250 -9.79 0.00 -7.27
CA VAL A 250 -9.14 1.31 -7.36
C VAL A 250 -10.02 2.41 -6.77
N ILE A 251 -11.28 2.49 -7.19
CA ILE A 251 -12.21 3.52 -6.67
C ILE A 251 -12.49 3.27 -5.18
N GLY A 252 -12.67 2.01 -4.78
CA GLY A 252 -12.87 1.64 -3.38
C GLY A 252 -11.68 2.02 -2.50
N PHE A 253 -10.46 1.75 -2.96
CA PHE A 253 -9.22 2.11 -2.27
C PHE A 253 -9.07 3.63 -2.17
N MET A 254 -9.22 4.36 -3.29
CA MET A 254 -9.11 5.83 -3.31
C MET A 254 -10.16 6.51 -2.43
N ARG A 255 -11.42 6.06 -2.53
CA ARG A 255 -12.50 6.60 -1.68
C ARG A 255 -12.22 6.37 -0.19
N ARG A 256 -11.63 5.23 0.16
CA ARG A 256 -11.28 4.91 1.54
C ARG A 256 -10.10 5.74 2.04
N ILE A 257 -9.06 5.92 1.22
CA ILE A 257 -7.93 6.79 1.55
C ILE A 257 -8.39 8.23 1.80
N MET A 258 -9.21 8.78 0.90
CA MET A 258 -9.69 10.16 1.04
C MET A 258 -10.58 10.38 2.27
N LYS A 259 -11.09 9.31 2.90
CA LYS A 259 -11.83 9.36 4.17
C LYS A 259 -10.94 9.16 5.41
N MET A 260 -9.62 8.98 5.23
CA MET A 260 -8.70 8.79 6.35
C MET A 260 -8.32 10.10 7.02
N ASP A 261 -7.88 10.02 8.27
CA ASP A 261 -7.39 11.16 9.04
C ASP A 261 -6.17 11.83 8.36
N ALA A 262 -5.99 13.13 8.58
CA ALA A 262 -4.85 13.89 8.05
C ALA A 262 -3.49 13.31 8.45
N ARG A 263 -3.39 12.66 9.60
CA ARG A 263 -2.20 11.91 10.05
C ARG A 263 -1.72 10.88 9.03
N PHE A 264 -2.64 10.17 8.41
CA PHE A 264 -2.34 9.16 7.41
C PHE A 264 -1.44 9.72 6.29
N PHE A 265 -1.81 10.90 5.77
CA PHE A 265 -1.04 11.55 4.68
C PHE A 265 0.30 12.15 5.13
N LYS A 266 0.48 12.39 6.44
CA LYS A 266 1.77 12.79 7.01
C LYS A 266 2.71 11.59 7.23
N ASP A 267 2.14 10.44 7.59
CA ASP A 267 2.89 9.23 7.94
C ASP A 267 3.27 8.39 6.70
N TYR A 268 2.47 8.47 5.61
CA TYR A 268 2.71 7.70 4.38
C TYR A 268 3.22 8.58 3.23
N PRO A 269 4.41 8.28 2.68
CA PRO A 269 4.92 8.92 1.47
C PRO A 269 3.98 8.71 0.28
N LYS A 270 3.84 9.71 -0.58
CA LYS A 270 2.97 9.65 -1.77
C LYS A 270 3.31 8.48 -2.69
N GLY A 271 4.61 8.22 -2.91
CA GLY A 271 5.09 7.11 -3.73
C GLY A 271 4.68 5.73 -3.18
N GLU A 272 4.60 5.58 -1.85
CA GLU A 272 4.11 4.33 -1.26
C GLU A 272 2.63 4.10 -1.58
N LEU A 273 1.81 5.14 -1.54
CA LEU A 273 0.39 5.06 -1.92
C LEU A 273 0.20 4.70 -3.39
N GLU A 274 1.03 5.24 -4.29
CA GLU A 274 1.04 4.91 -5.71
C GLU A 274 1.42 3.45 -5.94
N SER A 275 2.46 2.96 -5.26
CA SER A 275 2.84 1.54 -5.28
C SER A 275 1.69 0.62 -4.82
N ARG A 276 0.92 1.01 -3.79
CA ARG A 276 -0.26 0.23 -3.35
C ARG A 276 -1.39 0.26 -4.36
N LEU A 277 -1.53 1.34 -5.11
CA LEU A 277 -2.49 1.41 -6.19
C LEU A 277 -2.14 0.41 -7.30
N SER A 278 -0.86 0.28 -7.65
CA SER A 278 -0.40 -0.71 -8.63
C SER A 278 -0.60 -2.16 -8.16
N ASP A 279 -0.56 -2.42 -6.85
CA ASP A 279 -0.81 -3.73 -6.27
C ASP A 279 -2.25 -4.26 -6.53
N THR A 280 -3.22 -3.36 -6.83
CA THR A 280 -4.59 -3.78 -7.24
C THR A 280 -4.57 -4.63 -8.52
N GLY A 281 -3.66 -4.33 -9.45
CA GLY A 281 -3.46 -5.09 -10.68
C GLY A 281 -3.05 -6.55 -10.44
N LYS A 282 -2.26 -6.83 -9.40
CA LYS A 282 -1.87 -8.19 -9.01
C LYS A 282 -3.06 -9.00 -8.49
N ILE A 283 -3.94 -8.36 -7.71
CA ILE A 283 -5.18 -8.99 -7.21
C ILE A 283 -6.11 -9.31 -8.39
N ARG A 284 -6.27 -8.37 -9.32
CA ARG A 284 -7.06 -8.55 -10.54
C ARG A 284 -6.54 -9.73 -11.38
N ALA A 285 -5.22 -9.76 -11.65
CA ALA A 285 -4.60 -10.83 -12.43
C ALA A 285 -4.83 -12.21 -11.79
N PHE A 286 -4.71 -12.31 -10.47
CA PHE A 286 -5.01 -13.55 -9.75
C PHE A 286 -6.47 -13.98 -9.89
N ILE A 287 -7.43 -13.06 -9.77
CA ILE A 287 -8.86 -13.40 -9.86
C ILE A 287 -9.22 -13.77 -11.31
N CYS A 288 -8.88 -12.95 -12.30
CA CYS A 288 -9.31 -13.13 -13.69
C CYS A 288 -8.53 -14.22 -14.43
N GLN A 289 -7.23 -14.34 -14.15
CA GLN A 289 -6.38 -15.33 -14.83
C GLN A 289 -6.16 -16.57 -13.96
N GLY A 290 -5.74 -16.38 -12.70
CA GLY A 290 -5.41 -17.48 -11.81
C GLY A 290 -6.61 -18.36 -11.48
N VAL A 291 -7.67 -17.78 -10.93
CA VAL A 291 -8.85 -18.55 -10.46
C VAL A 291 -9.60 -19.20 -11.62
N VAL A 292 -9.81 -18.48 -12.72
CA VAL A 292 -10.46 -19.03 -13.92
C VAL A 292 -9.63 -20.18 -14.49
N SER A 293 -8.31 -19.97 -14.66
CA SER A 293 -7.40 -21.00 -15.14
C SER A 293 -7.42 -22.23 -14.23
N LEU A 294 -7.42 -22.06 -12.89
CA LEU A 294 -7.47 -23.18 -11.95
C LEU A 294 -8.75 -24.02 -12.12
N ILE A 295 -9.92 -23.38 -12.22
CA ILE A 295 -11.19 -24.07 -12.40
C ILE A 295 -11.17 -24.86 -13.70
N VAL A 296 -10.75 -24.23 -14.79
CA VAL A 296 -10.68 -24.87 -16.11
C VAL A 296 -9.68 -26.04 -16.10
N CYS A 297 -8.48 -25.83 -15.53
CA CYS A 297 -7.46 -26.87 -15.42
C CYS A 297 -7.95 -28.10 -14.66
N LEU A 298 -8.62 -27.91 -13.52
CA LEU A 298 -9.12 -29.03 -12.72
C LEU A 298 -10.20 -29.84 -13.47
N ILE A 299 -11.14 -29.15 -14.13
CA ILE A 299 -12.22 -29.80 -14.90
C ILE A 299 -11.64 -30.52 -16.11
N THR A 300 -10.77 -29.83 -16.90
CA THR A 300 -10.15 -30.43 -18.10
C THR A 300 -9.29 -31.62 -17.73
N LEU A 301 -8.47 -31.54 -16.67
CA LEU A 301 -7.68 -32.66 -16.19
C LEU A 301 -8.55 -33.87 -15.81
N LEU A 302 -9.63 -33.63 -15.07
CA LEU A 302 -10.55 -34.70 -14.65
C LEU A 302 -11.18 -35.37 -15.88
N VAL A 303 -11.73 -34.62 -16.81
CA VAL A 303 -12.39 -35.12 -18.02
C VAL A 303 -11.40 -35.87 -18.91
N VAL A 304 -10.25 -35.26 -19.22
CA VAL A 304 -9.23 -35.83 -20.10
C VAL A 304 -8.66 -37.11 -19.48
N THR A 305 -8.32 -37.10 -18.18
CA THR A 305 -7.81 -38.31 -17.49
C THR A 305 -8.83 -39.43 -17.53
N THR A 306 -10.10 -39.16 -17.26
CA THR A 306 -11.17 -40.19 -17.32
C THR A 306 -11.27 -40.74 -18.72
N LEU A 307 -11.31 -39.93 -19.76
CA LEU A 307 -11.37 -40.39 -21.15
C LEU A 307 -10.14 -41.24 -21.52
N MET A 308 -8.94 -40.77 -21.14
CA MET A 308 -7.71 -41.52 -21.40
C MET A 308 -7.68 -42.93 -20.75
N PHE A 309 -8.19 -43.04 -19.52
CA PHE A 309 -8.27 -44.34 -18.86
C PHE A 309 -9.33 -45.27 -19.46
N VAL A 310 -10.47 -44.72 -19.90
CA VAL A 310 -11.54 -45.48 -20.52
C VAL A 310 -11.12 -46.04 -21.87
N PHE A 311 -10.44 -45.24 -22.70
CA PHE A 311 -10.09 -45.67 -24.05
C PHE A 311 -8.70 -46.32 -24.15
N TYR A 312 -7.70 -45.87 -23.34
CA TYR A 312 -6.29 -46.17 -23.52
C TYR A 312 -5.55 -46.43 -22.19
N SER A 313 -6.03 -47.28 -21.35
CA SER A 313 -5.57 -47.48 -19.96
C SER A 313 -4.04 -47.64 -19.81
N ARG A 314 -3.38 -48.35 -20.74
CA ARG A 314 -1.91 -48.62 -20.68
C ARG A 314 -1.12 -47.34 -20.94
N LEU A 315 -1.51 -46.54 -21.94
CA LEU A 315 -0.84 -45.28 -22.25
C LEU A 315 -1.19 -44.20 -21.18
N ALA A 316 -2.41 -44.21 -20.65
CA ALA A 316 -2.81 -43.35 -19.55
C ALA A 316 -1.98 -43.61 -18.27
N ALA A 317 -1.73 -44.88 -17.95
CA ALA A 317 -0.86 -45.23 -16.83
C ALA A 317 0.59 -44.74 -17.02
N LEU A 318 1.14 -44.86 -18.23
CA LEU A 318 2.47 -44.31 -18.57
C LEU A 318 2.52 -42.80 -18.37
N LEU A 319 1.51 -42.09 -18.86
CA LEU A 319 1.43 -40.65 -18.69
C LEU A 319 1.33 -40.25 -17.20
N CYS A 320 0.51 -40.95 -16.42
CA CYS A 320 0.37 -40.73 -14.98
C CYS A 320 1.69 -40.95 -14.22
N CYS A 321 2.51 -41.92 -14.62
CA CYS A 321 3.85 -42.13 -14.06
C CYS A 321 4.81 -40.95 -14.31
N CYS A 322 4.62 -40.21 -15.41
CA CYS A 322 5.44 -39.03 -15.73
C CYS A 322 5.05 -37.77 -14.94
N ILE A 323 3.80 -37.68 -14.43
CA ILE A 323 3.31 -36.49 -13.70
C ILE A 323 4.15 -36.18 -12.47
N PRO A 324 4.48 -37.09 -11.56
CA PRO A 324 5.26 -36.76 -10.36
C PRO A 324 6.64 -36.19 -10.71
N VAL A 325 7.28 -36.71 -11.76
CA VAL A 325 8.58 -36.21 -12.23
C VAL A 325 8.45 -34.79 -12.75
N TYR A 326 7.44 -34.53 -13.56
CA TYR A 326 7.16 -33.19 -14.08
C TYR A 326 6.77 -32.20 -12.98
N ALA A 327 5.91 -32.62 -12.05
CA ALA A 327 5.51 -31.80 -10.91
C ALA A 327 6.68 -31.46 -9.98
N LEU A 328 7.58 -32.41 -9.72
CA LEU A 328 8.80 -32.18 -8.92
C LEU A 328 9.71 -31.14 -9.59
N LEU A 329 9.90 -31.25 -10.89
CA LEU A 329 10.72 -30.32 -11.66
C LEU A 329 10.12 -28.92 -11.63
N LEU A 330 8.81 -28.79 -11.84
CA LEU A 330 8.12 -27.51 -11.77
C LEU A 330 8.19 -26.90 -10.37
N TRP A 331 8.04 -27.70 -9.33
CA TRP A 331 8.19 -27.25 -7.94
C TRP A 331 9.60 -26.73 -7.64
N ALA A 332 10.65 -27.44 -8.11
CA ALA A 332 12.03 -27.01 -7.94
C ALA A 332 12.32 -25.70 -8.72
N ALA A 333 11.80 -25.65 -9.94
CA ALA A 333 11.87 -24.50 -10.83
C ALA A 333 11.25 -23.24 -10.21
N ASP A 334 10.05 -23.35 -9.67
CA ASP A 334 9.34 -22.27 -9.01
C ASP A 334 10.12 -21.75 -7.80
N ARG A 335 10.71 -22.64 -7.00
CA ARG A 335 11.52 -22.26 -5.85
C ARG A 335 12.76 -21.44 -6.23
N ILE A 336 13.39 -21.79 -7.36
CA ILE A 336 14.55 -21.06 -7.91
C ILE A 336 14.10 -19.72 -8.45
N ASN A 337 13.04 -19.69 -9.27
CA ASN A 337 12.50 -18.47 -9.86
C ASN A 337 12.07 -17.45 -8.80
N ARG A 338 11.37 -17.86 -7.74
CA ARG A 338 11.01 -16.96 -6.61
C ARG A 338 12.23 -16.31 -5.96
N LYS A 339 13.31 -17.08 -5.75
CA LYS A 339 14.55 -16.53 -5.17
C LYS A 339 15.19 -15.49 -6.07
N MET A 340 15.19 -15.72 -7.40
CA MET A 340 15.73 -14.80 -8.37
C MET A 340 14.86 -13.56 -8.52
N SER A 341 13.55 -13.72 -8.64
CA SER A 341 12.58 -12.62 -8.74
C SER A 341 12.70 -11.63 -7.57
N ARG A 342 12.87 -12.13 -6.32
CA ARG A 342 13.10 -11.25 -5.17
C ARG A 342 14.36 -10.41 -5.28
N LYS A 343 15.46 -10.98 -5.82
CA LYS A 343 16.71 -10.23 -6.02
C LYS A 343 16.54 -9.13 -7.07
N VAL A 344 15.79 -9.43 -8.14
CA VAL A 344 15.46 -8.46 -9.18
C VAL A 344 14.59 -7.34 -8.62
N MET A 345 13.54 -7.68 -7.83
CA MET A 345 12.66 -6.69 -7.21
C MET A 345 13.42 -5.77 -6.24
N ALA A 346 14.34 -6.32 -5.45
CA ALA A 346 15.16 -5.51 -4.55
C ALA A 346 16.07 -4.54 -5.31
N ALA A 347 16.69 -4.99 -6.42
CA ALA A 347 17.51 -4.13 -7.26
C ALA A 347 16.66 -3.06 -8.00
N ALA A 348 15.45 -3.42 -8.44
CA ALA A 348 14.52 -2.48 -9.06
C ALA A 348 14.10 -1.37 -8.10
N SER A 349 13.79 -1.71 -6.84
CA SER A 349 13.48 -0.70 -5.81
C SER A 349 14.66 0.21 -5.48
N ALA A 350 15.89 -0.32 -5.45
CA ALA A 350 17.07 0.50 -5.24
C ALA A 350 17.27 1.49 -6.39
N PHE A 351 17.18 1.00 -7.63
CA PHE A 351 17.28 1.85 -8.83
C PHE A 351 16.19 2.94 -8.83
N GLU A 352 14.94 2.58 -8.55
CA GLU A 352 13.83 3.54 -8.49
C GLU A 352 14.07 4.64 -7.45
N SER A 353 14.60 4.27 -6.27
CA SER A 353 14.98 5.22 -5.23
C SER A 353 16.07 6.18 -5.69
N ASP A 354 17.13 5.67 -6.32
CA ASP A 354 18.26 6.49 -6.80
C ASP A 354 17.85 7.44 -7.93
N VAL A 355 16.91 7.00 -8.79
CA VAL A 355 16.34 7.85 -9.86
C VAL A 355 15.49 8.98 -9.24
N ILE A 356 14.63 8.67 -8.27
CA ILE A 356 13.80 9.68 -7.60
C ILE A 356 14.69 10.71 -6.90
N ASP A 357 15.70 10.27 -6.13
CA ASP A 357 16.64 11.16 -5.45
C ASP A 357 17.40 12.06 -6.45
N SER A 358 17.78 11.51 -7.60
CA SER A 358 18.45 12.29 -8.65
C SER A 358 17.53 13.33 -9.32
N MET A 359 16.24 12.98 -9.49
CA MET A 359 15.24 13.91 -10.03
C MET A 359 14.86 15.02 -9.02
N GLU A 360 14.70 14.66 -7.74
CA GLU A 360 14.44 15.65 -6.68
C GLU A 360 15.63 16.58 -6.44
N GLY A 361 16.86 16.07 -6.66
CA GLY A 361 18.11 16.81 -6.54
C GLY A 361 18.57 17.51 -7.83
N GLU A 362 17.77 17.55 -8.91
CA GLU A 362 18.17 18.02 -10.24
C GLU A 362 18.80 19.43 -10.22
N GLU A 363 18.19 20.34 -9.48
CA GLU A 363 18.69 21.72 -9.36
C GLU A 363 20.10 21.77 -8.73
N ALA A 364 20.33 21.00 -7.67
CA ALA A 364 21.64 20.90 -7.04
C ALA A 364 22.68 20.25 -7.97
N ILE A 365 22.31 19.17 -8.64
CA ILE A 365 23.16 18.46 -9.60
C ILE A 365 23.64 19.41 -10.70
N ARG A 366 22.75 20.22 -11.26
CA ARG A 366 23.07 21.22 -12.30
C ARG A 366 23.93 22.36 -11.78
N HIS A 367 23.60 22.91 -10.63
CA HIS A 367 24.34 24.05 -10.06
C HIS A 367 25.77 23.68 -9.65
N PHE A 368 25.97 22.46 -9.14
CA PHE A 368 27.30 21.99 -8.74
C PHE A 368 28.06 21.29 -9.88
N GLY A 369 27.47 21.19 -11.09
CA GLY A 369 28.12 20.62 -12.26
C GLY A 369 28.49 19.15 -12.08
N VAL A 370 27.67 18.38 -11.32
CA VAL A 370 27.91 16.98 -11.07
C VAL A 370 27.71 16.19 -12.38
N ASP A 371 28.73 15.42 -12.80
CA ASP A 371 28.61 14.57 -14.00
C ASP A 371 27.56 13.48 -13.74
N ALA A 372 26.60 13.35 -14.67
CA ALA A 372 25.57 12.31 -14.63
C ALA A 372 26.15 10.89 -14.52
N ARG A 373 27.41 10.69 -14.95
CA ARG A 373 28.12 9.41 -14.84
C ARG A 373 28.50 9.04 -13.42
N THR A 374 28.61 10.02 -12.52
CA THR A 374 28.98 9.81 -11.10
C THR A 374 27.77 9.59 -10.21
N LEU A 375 26.55 9.67 -10.76
CA LEU A 375 25.32 9.43 -10.01
C LEU A 375 25.09 7.93 -9.78
N ASN A 376 24.64 7.60 -8.58
CA ASN A 376 24.45 6.21 -8.14
C ASN A 376 23.47 5.40 -9.01
N PHE A 377 22.53 6.05 -9.71
CA PHE A 377 21.54 5.34 -10.52
C PHE A 377 22.17 4.53 -11.67
N ASN A 378 23.35 4.90 -12.16
CA ASN A 378 24.07 4.10 -13.19
C ASN A 378 24.51 2.74 -12.63
N ASP A 379 25.03 2.70 -11.41
CA ASP A 379 25.49 1.47 -10.77
C ASP A 379 24.30 0.60 -10.37
N SER A 380 23.24 1.22 -9.82
CA SER A 380 21.99 0.54 -9.47
C SER A 380 21.29 -0.04 -10.69
N TYR A 381 21.31 0.67 -11.84
CA TYR A 381 20.78 0.16 -13.10
C TYR A 381 21.59 -1.03 -13.63
N SER A 382 22.91 -0.94 -13.58
CA SER A 382 23.80 -2.02 -14.00
C SER A 382 23.58 -3.29 -13.16
N ASP A 383 23.41 -3.14 -11.83
CA ASP A 383 23.08 -4.25 -10.92
C ASP A 383 21.69 -4.85 -11.23
N LEU A 384 20.69 -4.00 -11.49
CA LEU A 384 19.36 -4.43 -11.92
C LEU A 384 19.40 -5.23 -13.22
N VAL A 385 20.09 -4.71 -14.24
CA VAL A 385 20.23 -5.39 -15.55
C VAL A 385 20.94 -6.72 -15.40
N TYR A 386 22.03 -6.76 -14.63
CA TYR A 386 22.77 -8.01 -14.37
C TYR A 386 21.91 -9.06 -13.68
N LYS A 387 21.18 -8.67 -12.61
CA LYS A 387 20.29 -9.58 -11.87
C LYS A 387 19.11 -10.02 -12.72
N SER A 388 18.53 -9.11 -13.52
CA SER A 388 17.43 -9.41 -14.45
C SER A 388 17.87 -10.39 -15.54
N PHE A 389 19.04 -10.17 -16.13
CA PHE A 389 19.62 -11.08 -17.13
C PHE A 389 19.86 -12.47 -16.53
N LYS A 390 20.45 -12.52 -15.33
CA LYS A 390 20.69 -13.80 -14.63
C LYS A 390 19.37 -14.52 -14.30
N ALA A 391 18.35 -13.81 -13.86
CA ALA A 391 17.02 -14.37 -13.62
C ALA A 391 16.38 -14.86 -14.92
N GLY A 392 16.45 -14.06 -15.98
CA GLY A 392 15.96 -14.41 -17.32
C GLY A 392 16.62 -15.65 -17.88
N LYS A 393 17.96 -15.75 -17.75
CA LYS A 393 18.72 -16.93 -18.18
C LYS A 393 18.27 -18.20 -17.44
N VAL A 394 18.09 -18.11 -16.14
CA VAL A 394 17.61 -19.24 -15.32
C VAL A 394 16.17 -19.62 -15.71
N SER A 395 15.29 -18.62 -15.88
CA SER A 395 13.90 -18.85 -16.30
C SER A 395 13.82 -19.49 -17.68
N ALA A 396 14.63 -19.03 -18.63
CA ALA A 396 14.71 -19.60 -19.98
C ALA A 396 15.21 -21.06 -19.95
N ALA A 397 16.23 -21.37 -19.14
CA ALA A 397 16.73 -22.74 -18.98
C ALA A 397 15.66 -23.64 -18.38
N ILE A 398 14.94 -23.19 -17.35
CA ILE A 398 13.84 -23.93 -16.73
C ILE A 398 12.69 -24.15 -17.72
N GLY A 399 12.30 -23.12 -18.47
CA GLY A 399 11.28 -23.24 -19.52
C GLY A 399 11.68 -24.22 -20.61
N GLY A 400 12.95 -24.15 -21.05
CA GLY A 400 13.51 -25.09 -22.00
C GLY A 400 13.50 -26.56 -21.51
N LEU A 401 13.87 -26.77 -20.25
CA LEU A 401 13.78 -28.11 -19.61
C LEU A 401 12.33 -28.60 -19.52
N GLY A 402 11.40 -27.75 -19.14
CA GLY A 402 9.97 -28.09 -19.07
C GLY A 402 9.41 -28.48 -20.44
N ASN A 403 9.72 -27.69 -21.48
CA ASN A 403 9.33 -27.99 -22.84
C ASN A 403 10.00 -29.29 -23.35
N GLY A 404 11.29 -29.50 -23.03
CA GLY A 404 12.03 -30.72 -23.41
C GLY A 404 11.40 -31.97 -22.77
N ILE A 405 11.01 -31.92 -21.50
CA ILE A 405 10.33 -33.03 -20.84
C ILE A 405 8.97 -33.29 -21.48
N SER A 406 8.20 -32.23 -21.78
CA SER A 406 6.93 -32.38 -22.49
C SER A 406 7.10 -33.09 -23.83
N GLN A 407 8.14 -32.71 -24.61
CA GLN A 407 8.47 -33.35 -25.88
C GLN A 407 8.91 -34.81 -25.71
N ILE A 408 9.70 -35.11 -24.65
CA ILE A 408 10.09 -36.50 -24.33
C ILE A 408 8.86 -37.33 -23.97
N ILE A 409 7.93 -36.84 -23.19
CA ILE A 409 6.68 -37.49 -22.86
C ILE A 409 5.88 -37.81 -24.14
N MET A 410 5.75 -36.82 -25.03
CA MET A 410 5.05 -36.96 -26.29
C MET A 410 5.73 -37.98 -27.20
N ALA A 411 7.07 -37.98 -27.27
CA ALA A 411 7.83 -38.99 -28.01
C ALA A 411 7.67 -40.40 -27.43
N LEU A 412 7.68 -40.54 -26.10
CA LEU A 412 7.43 -41.81 -25.42
C LEU A 412 6.03 -42.37 -25.76
N ILE A 413 5.00 -41.50 -25.76
CA ILE A 413 3.65 -41.87 -26.18
C ILE A 413 3.64 -42.42 -27.61
N LEU A 414 4.35 -41.75 -28.55
CA LEU A 414 4.43 -42.21 -29.94
C LEU A 414 5.21 -43.52 -30.08
N ILE A 415 6.30 -43.72 -29.34
CA ILE A 415 7.13 -44.92 -29.40
C ILE A 415 6.35 -46.12 -28.81
N VAL A 416 5.83 -45.98 -27.59
CA VAL A 416 5.11 -47.07 -26.90
C VAL A 416 3.77 -47.33 -27.57
N GLY A 417 3.05 -46.26 -27.97
CA GLY A 417 1.79 -46.41 -28.69
C GLY A 417 2.00 -46.95 -30.11
N GLY A 418 3.07 -46.53 -30.81
CA GLY A 418 3.44 -47.08 -32.11
C GLY A 418 3.79 -48.58 -32.05
N ALA A 419 4.53 -49.03 -31.01
CA ALA A 419 4.75 -50.42 -30.74
C ALA A 419 3.40 -51.18 -30.50
N GLY A 420 2.47 -50.56 -29.79
CA GLY A 420 1.11 -51.09 -29.60
C GLY A 420 0.33 -51.26 -30.92
N VAL A 421 0.49 -50.33 -31.86
CA VAL A 421 -0.12 -50.40 -33.20
C VAL A 421 0.52 -51.53 -34.01
N VAL A 422 1.84 -51.68 -34.01
CA VAL A 422 2.55 -52.74 -34.71
C VAL A 422 2.14 -54.14 -34.14
N CYS A 423 1.94 -54.22 -32.84
CA CYS A 423 1.47 -55.45 -32.18
C CYS A 423 -0.04 -55.71 -32.35
N GLY A 424 -0.79 -54.84 -33.03
CA GLY A 424 -2.25 -54.98 -33.22
C GLY A 424 -3.10 -54.72 -31.98
N ASN A 425 -2.53 -54.12 -30.92
CA ASN A 425 -3.22 -53.83 -29.66
C ASN A 425 -3.91 -52.44 -29.66
N LEU A 426 -3.55 -51.57 -30.61
CA LEU A 426 -4.05 -50.22 -30.78
C LEU A 426 -4.25 -49.92 -32.26
N SER A 427 -5.27 -49.11 -32.60
CA SER A 427 -5.41 -48.57 -33.95
C SER A 427 -4.53 -47.33 -34.15
N LEU A 428 -4.28 -46.95 -35.41
CA LEU A 428 -3.54 -45.76 -35.74
C LEU A 428 -4.29 -44.51 -35.29
N GLY A 429 -5.63 -44.48 -35.49
CA GLY A 429 -6.46 -43.35 -35.06
C GLY A 429 -6.52 -43.21 -33.54
N GLU A 430 -6.54 -44.34 -32.82
CA GLU A 430 -6.42 -44.35 -31.35
C GLU A 430 -5.12 -43.69 -30.89
N LEU A 431 -3.98 -44.01 -31.49
CA LEU A 431 -2.70 -43.43 -31.17
C LEU A 431 -2.68 -41.92 -31.40
N VAL A 432 -3.17 -41.45 -32.57
CA VAL A 432 -3.22 -40.05 -32.92
C VAL A 432 -4.17 -39.27 -32.01
N SER A 433 -5.33 -39.85 -31.68
CA SER A 433 -6.28 -39.27 -30.72
C SER A 433 -5.66 -39.15 -29.33
N PHE A 434 -4.99 -40.18 -28.85
CA PHE A 434 -4.31 -40.16 -27.56
C PHE A 434 -3.20 -39.09 -27.52
N TYR A 435 -2.40 -38.97 -28.59
CA TYR A 435 -1.37 -37.94 -28.71
C TYR A 435 -1.97 -36.54 -28.62
N THR A 436 -3.06 -36.24 -29.33
CA THR A 436 -3.71 -34.95 -29.28
C THR A 436 -4.38 -34.66 -27.93
N LEU A 437 -5.00 -35.67 -27.30
CA LEU A 437 -5.54 -35.57 -25.94
C LEU A 437 -4.45 -35.26 -24.89
N SER A 438 -3.25 -35.80 -25.09
CA SER A 438 -2.11 -35.58 -24.17
C SER A 438 -1.72 -34.10 -24.07
N ILE A 439 -1.94 -33.26 -25.10
CA ILE A 439 -1.72 -31.84 -25.07
C ILE A 439 -2.66 -31.17 -24.05
N TYR A 440 -3.93 -31.58 -24.03
CA TYR A 440 -4.93 -31.09 -23.06
C TYR A 440 -4.73 -31.59 -21.63
N PHE A 441 -3.81 -32.57 -21.46
CA PHE A 441 -3.38 -33.04 -20.15
C PHE A 441 -2.13 -32.28 -19.64
N ILE A 442 -1.11 -32.09 -20.46
CA ILE A 442 0.18 -31.49 -20.09
C ILE A 442 0.03 -29.99 -19.83
N SER A 443 -0.74 -29.27 -20.66
CA SER A 443 -0.94 -27.82 -20.57
C SER A 443 -1.53 -27.37 -19.23
N PRO A 444 -2.60 -27.98 -18.68
CA PRO A 444 -3.11 -27.65 -17.35
C PRO A 444 -2.10 -27.84 -16.22
N VAL A 445 -1.27 -28.87 -16.28
CA VAL A 445 -0.25 -29.12 -15.23
C VAL A 445 0.74 -27.95 -15.18
N SER A 446 1.18 -27.44 -16.33
CA SER A 446 2.05 -26.26 -16.40
C SER A 446 1.37 -24.99 -15.83
N SER A 447 0.07 -24.83 -16.08
CA SER A 447 -0.73 -23.68 -15.59
C SER A 447 -0.90 -23.67 -14.08
N LEU A 448 -0.96 -24.85 -13.43
CA LEU A 448 -1.05 -24.95 -11.96
C LEU A 448 0.16 -24.34 -11.25
N VAL A 449 1.34 -24.39 -11.85
CA VAL A 449 2.55 -23.79 -11.28
C VAL A 449 2.47 -22.26 -11.33
N SER A 450 2.02 -21.71 -12.44
CA SER A 450 1.83 -20.27 -12.59
C SER A 450 0.78 -19.72 -11.61
N PHE A 451 -0.23 -20.53 -11.27
CA PHE A 451 -1.25 -20.17 -10.29
C PHE A 451 -0.66 -19.89 -8.90
N ASP A 452 0.30 -20.70 -8.43
CA ASP A 452 0.91 -20.49 -7.11
C ASP A 452 1.68 -19.15 -7.05
N SER A 453 2.36 -18.76 -8.14
CA SER A 453 3.01 -17.43 -8.22
C SER A 453 2.01 -16.29 -8.15
N LEU A 454 0.96 -16.34 -8.98
CA LEU A 454 -0.11 -15.33 -8.99
C LEU A 454 -0.81 -15.23 -7.63
N MET A 455 -1.07 -16.37 -6.98
CA MET A 455 -1.68 -16.42 -5.66
C MET A 455 -0.81 -15.74 -4.60
N ASN A 456 0.50 -16.02 -4.58
CA ASN A 456 1.42 -15.44 -3.61
C ASN A 456 1.59 -13.93 -3.81
N GLU A 457 1.65 -13.46 -5.06
CA GLU A 457 1.70 -12.04 -5.39
C GLU A 457 0.41 -11.32 -4.94
N ALA A 458 -0.74 -11.89 -5.24
CA ALA A 458 -2.03 -11.34 -4.85
C ALA A 458 -2.24 -11.34 -3.33
N LEU A 459 -1.82 -12.39 -2.62
CA LEU A 459 -1.85 -12.45 -1.16
C LEU A 459 -1.00 -11.35 -0.54
N THR A 460 0.22 -11.14 -1.08
CA THR A 460 1.12 -10.08 -0.62
C THR A 460 0.53 -8.69 -0.88
N ALA A 461 0.01 -8.45 -2.09
CA ALA A 461 -0.66 -7.22 -2.47
C ALA A 461 -1.90 -6.95 -1.59
N SER A 462 -2.72 -7.97 -1.35
CA SER A 462 -3.89 -7.87 -0.47
C SER A 462 -3.52 -7.54 0.98
N ASP A 463 -2.44 -8.13 1.52
CA ASP A 463 -1.97 -7.81 2.86
C ASP A 463 -1.52 -6.35 2.93
N ARG A 464 -0.75 -5.87 1.95
CA ARG A 464 -0.30 -4.48 1.88
C ARG A 464 -1.44 -3.47 1.81
N ILE A 465 -2.44 -3.70 0.96
CA ILE A 465 -3.63 -2.83 0.84
C ILE A 465 -4.44 -2.87 2.14
N TYR A 466 -4.60 -4.05 2.73
CA TYR A 466 -5.35 -4.21 3.98
C TYR A 466 -4.65 -3.56 5.16
N ASP A 467 -3.34 -3.64 5.26
CA ASP A 467 -2.56 -3.00 6.32
C ASP A 467 -2.83 -1.49 6.36
N ILE A 468 -2.80 -0.82 5.22
CA ILE A 468 -3.14 0.60 5.12
C ILE A 468 -4.60 0.83 5.52
N THR A 469 -5.52 0.09 4.90
CA THR A 469 -6.96 0.35 5.06
C THR A 469 -7.52 -0.03 6.42
N SER A 470 -6.85 -0.87 7.21
CA SER A 470 -7.30 -1.31 8.53
C SER A 470 -6.67 -0.56 9.69
N SER A 471 -5.54 0.11 9.47
CA SER A 471 -4.73 0.72 10.54
C SER A 471 -5.19 2.09 10.96
N TYR A 472 -5.80 2.82 10.04
CA TYR A 472 -6.35 4.13 10.32
C TYR A 472 -7.87 4.02 10.44
N SER A 473 -8.41 4.59 11.52
CA SER A 473 -9.84 4.80 11.60
C SER A 473 -10.24 5.69 10.43
N LEU A 474 -11.31 5.33 9.75
CA LEU A 474 -12.02 6.30 8.93
C LEU A 474 -12.24 7.50 9.83
N ALA A 475 -11.95 8.71 9.36
CA ALA A 475 -12.37 9.91 10.05
C ALA A 475 -13.81 9.64 10.46
N ARG A 476 -14.05 9.49 11.76
CA ARG A 476 -15.39 9.15 12.23
C ARG A 476 -16.31 10.19 11.61
N GLU A 477 -17.15 9.75 10.65
CA GLU A 477 -18.43 10.41 10.46
C GLU A 477 -19.12 10.17 11.80
N ASP A 478 -18.77 11.01 12.79
CA ASP A 478 -19.37 10.91 14.10
C ASP A 478 -20.85 11.20 13.89
N ASN A 479 -21.67 10.15 13.92
CA ASN A 479 -23.12 10.23 14.11
C ASN A 479 -23.43 10.76 15.54
N THR A 480 -22.53 11.52 16.13
CA THR A 480 -22.84 12.31 17.30
C THR A 480 -23.79 13.41 16.80
N SER A 481 -25.06 13.22 17.07
CA SER A 481 -26.14 14.19 16.96
C SER A 481 -25.57 15.57 17.26
N GLY A 482 -25.60 16.43 16.21
CA GLY A 482 -24.88 17.68 16.22
C GLY A 482 -25.24 18.50 17.46
N VAL A 483 -24.24 18.78 18.27
CA VAL A 483 -24.35 19.90 19.23
C VAL A 483 -24.49 21.14 18.35
N SER A 484 -25.70 21.68 18.31
CA SER A 484 -25.98 22.94 17.63
C SER A 484 -25.25 24.05 18.39
N LEU A 485 -24.30 24.68 17.72
CA LEU A 485 -23.56 25.85 18.27
C LEU A 485 -24.38 27.14 18.16
N SER A 486 -25.63 27.07 17.69
CA SER A 486 -26.55 28.19 17.58
C SER A 486 -26.95 28.63 18.99
N GLY A 487 -26.42 29.77 19.43
CA GLY A 487 -26.77 30.40 20.74
C GLY A 487 -25.58 30.72 21.63
N LEU A 488 -24.34 30.49 21.25
CA LEU A 488 -23.16 30.86 22.04
C LEU A 488 -22.75 32.30 21.73
N ASN A 489 -22.95 33.20 22.69
CA ASN A 489 -22.71 34.66 22.56
C ASN A 489 -21.22 35.06 22.62
N SER A 490 -20.30 34.15 22.91
CA SER A 490 -18.85 34.40 22.96
C SER A 490 -18.09 33.15 22.56
N LEU A 491 -17.62 33.13 21.32
CA LEU A 491 -16.90 31.99 20.74
C LEU A 491 -15.39 32.19 20.92
N THR A 492 -14.88 31.87 22.09
CA THR A 492 -13.45 31.87 22.38
C THR A 492 -12.89 30.46 22.15
N PHE A 493 -11.78 30.37 21.43
CA PHE A 493 -11.03 29.14 21.28
C PHE A 493 -9.91 29.11 22.32
N GLU A 494 -9.85 28.06 23.15
CA GLU A 494 -8.93 28.02 24.30
C GLU A 494 -8.15 26.71 24.37
N PHE A 495 -6.87 26.84 24.71
CA PHE A 495 -6.01 25.76 25.18
C PHE A 495 -5.97 25.82 26.72
N LYS A 496 -6.28 24.72 27.38
CA LYS A 496 -6.27 24.61 28.85
C LYS A 496 -5.28 23.56 29.31
N ASN A 497 -4.12 24.01 29.80
CA ASN A 497 -3.04 23.18 30.35
C ASN A 497 -2.62 22.02 29.39
N VAL A 498 -2.42 22.36 28.12
CA VAL A 498 -2.17 21.37 27.05
C VAL A 498 -0.72 20.93 27.05
N THR A 499 -0.51 19.63 27.24
CA THR A 499 0.78 18.94 27.04
C THR A 499 0.67 18.07 25.81
N PHE A 500 1.67 18.12 24.94
CA PHE A 500 1.69 17.31 23.72
C PHE A 500 3.09 16.81 23.38
N ARG A 501 3.15 15.54 22.93
CA ARG A 501 4.32 14.91 22.32
C ARG A 501 3.90 14.07 21.13
N TYR A 502 4.73 13.96 20.10
CA TYR A 502 4.56 12.95 19.07
C TYR A 502 4.93 11.57 19.61
N PRO A 503 4.35 10.48 19.09
CA PRO A 503 4.73 9.12 19.48
C PRO A 503 6.24 8.90 19.37
N GLY A 504 6.88 8.39 20.43
CA GLY A 504 8.32 8.19 20.49
C GLY A 504 9.20 9.46 20.58
N GLY A 505 8.59 10.66 20.54
CA GLY A 505 9.29 11.95 20.56
C GLY A 505 9.40 12.58 21.96
N ARG A 506 10.09 13.73 22.03
CA ARG A 506 10.14 14.60 23.21
C ARG A 506 8.83 15.38 23.35
N LYS A 507 8.52 15.87 24.54
CA LYS A 507 7.43 16.82 24.76
C LYS A 507 7.76 18.13 24.01
N LEU A 508 6.81 18.62 23.23
CA LEU A 508 6.92 19.85 22.46
C LEU A 508 6.12 20.99 23.08
N LEU A 509 5.02 20.64 23.76
CA LEU A 509 4.21 21.58 24.54
C LEU A 509 4.08 20.99 25.94
N GLU A 510 4.33 21.80 26.96
CA GLU A 510 4.18 21.44 28.38
C GLU A 510 3.30 22.46 29.09
N GLY A 511 2.10 22.05 29.51
CA GLY A 511 1.17 22.90 30.26
C GLY A 511 0.71 24.16 29.52
N PHE A 512 0.74 24.16 28.19
CA PHE A 512 0.43 25.34 27.38
C PHE A 512 -1.03 25.77 27.55
N SER A 513 -1.23 27.06 27.87
CA SER A 513 -2.55 27.66 28.00
C SER A 513 -2.60 28.98 27.22
N ALA A 514 -3.62 29.11 26.37
CA ALA A 514 -3.83 30.32 25.56
C ALA A 514 -5.29 30.46 25.19
N SER A 515 -5.74 31.71 25.01
CA SER A 515 -7.08 32.05 24.55
C SER A 515 -7.02 32.88 23.28
N PHE A 516 -7.89 32.55 22.32
CA PHE A 516 -8.07 33.24 21.03
C PHE A 516 -9.53 33.69 20.96
N GLU A 517 -9.72 34.99 20.95
CA GLU A 517 -11.04 35.63 21.07
C GLU A 517 -11.57 36.06 19.71
N SER A 518 -12.89 35.96 19.53
CA SER A 518 -13.59 36.53 18.35
C SER A 518 -13.40 38.06 18.28
N GLY A 519 -13.22 38.56 17.06
CA GLY A 519 -12.98 39.99 16.82
C GLY A 519 -11.59 40.49 17.23
N LYS A 520 -10.65 39.54 17.48
CA LYS A 520 -9.23 39.88 17.76
C LYS A 520 -8.28 39.14 16.83
N ILE A 521 -7.13 39.81 16.59
CA ILE A 521 -6.00 39.20 15.86
C ILE A 521 -4.95 38.77 16.87
N THR A 522 -4.66 37.45 16.91
CA THR A 522 -3.64 36.89 17.78
C THR A 522 -2.45 36.45 16.97
N GLY A 523 -1.29 37.02 17.20
CA GLY A 523 -0.01 36.61 16.63
C GLY A 523 0.63 35.47 17.43
N ILE A 524 1.19 34.46 16.74
CA ILE A 524 2.02 33.42 17.36
C ILE A 524 3.42 33.53 16.77
N GLN A 525 4.39 33.74 17.65
CA GLN A 525 5.81 33.90 17.29
C GLN A 525 6.68 32.90 18.05
N GLY A 526 7.82 32.52 17.48
CA GLY A 526 8.79 31.64 18.14
C GLY A 526 9.81 31.08 17.15
N PRO A 527 10.93 30.53 17.64
CA PRO A 527 11.98 29.96 16.79
C PRO A 527 11.51 28.74 16.03
N ASN A 528 12.31 28.29 15.06
CA ASN A 528 12.01 27.06 14.34
C ASN A 528 12.07 25.86 15.29
N GLY A 529 11.09 24.95 15.19
CA GLY A 529 11.00 23.75 16.04
C GLY A 529 10.35 23.96 17.42
N CYS A 530 9.90 25.18 17.79
CA CYS A 530 9.24 25.44 19.08
C CYS A 530 7.81 24.91 19.19
N GLY A 531 7.25 24.30 18.13
CA GLY A 531 5.91 23.68 18.19
C GLY A 531 4.79 24.46 17.48
N LYS A 532 5.09 25.51 16.69
CA LYS A 532 4.06 26.30 15.94
C LYS A 532 3.17 25.40 15.07
N SER A 533 3.77 24.55 14.23
CA SER A 533 3.03 23.61 13.37
C SER A 533 2.30 22.54 14.18
N THR A 534 2.78 22.23 15.39
CA THR A 534 2.12 21.32 16.32
C THR A 534 0.85 21.96 16.88
N LEU A 535 0.88 23.24 17.26
CA LEU A 535 -0.32 23.99 17.66
C LEU A 535 -1.38 23.97 16.57
N ILE A 536 -1.00 24.25 15.30
CA ILE A 536 -1.92 24.17 14.16
C ILE A 536 -2.53 22.77 14.06
N SER A 537 -1.71 21.71 14.16
CA SER A 537 -2.18 20.33 14.05
C SER A 537 -3.14 19.96 15.19
N LEU A 538 -2.98 20.53 16.38
CA LEU A 538 -3.91 20.40 17.48
C LEU A 538 -5.20 21.20 17.25
N MET A 539 -5.09 22.45 16.76
CA MET A 539 -6.23 23.29 16.38
C MET A 539 -7.10 22.62 15.30
N LEU A 540 -6.49 21.98 14.30
CA LEU A 540 -7.19 21.27 13.23
C LEU A 540 -7.73 19.89 13.65
N LYS A 541 -7.46 19.48 14.90
CA LYS A 541 -7.86 18.16 15.41
C LYS A 541 -7.16 16.99 14.68
N ASP A 542 -5.98 17.26 14.05
CA ASP A 542 -5.14 16.21 13.46
C ASP A 542 -4.55 15.31 14.55
N TYR A 543 -4.24 15.88 15.71
CA TYR A 543 -3.73 15.18 16.90
C TYR A 543 -4.58 15.53 18.13
N LYS A 544 -4.58 14.60 19.08
CA LYS A 544 -5.17 14.84 20.42
C LYS A 544 -4.07 15.25 21.38
N PRO A 545 -4.32 16.17 22.33
CA PRO A 545 -3.37 16.47 23.37
C PRO A 545 -3.11 15.22 24.23
N SER A 546 -1.89 15.11 24.79
CA SER A 546 -1.56 14.08 25.77
C SER A 546 -2.22 14.33 27.12
N GLU A 547 -2.26 15.62 27.51
CA GLU A 547 -2.90 16.11 28.73
C GLU A 547 -3.53 17.48 28.43
N GLY A 548 -4.53 17.87 29.21
CA GLY A 548 -5.27 19.11 29.01
C GLY A 548 -6.37 18.99 27.94
N THR A 549 -7.01 20.12 27.62
CA THR A 549 -8.17 20.15 26.69
C THR A 549 -8.11 21.37 25.80
N LEU A 550 -8.70 21.23 24.61
CA LEU A 550 -8.99 22.34 23.70
C LEU A 550 -10.48 22.57 23.68
N THR A 551 -10.91 23.81 23.92
CA THR A 551 -12.34 24.15 24.00
C THR A 551 -12.68 25.28 23.01
N TYR A 552 -13.88 25.22 22.44
CA TYR A 552 -14.48 26.28 21.62
C TYR A 552 -15.86 26.63 22.18
N GLY A 553 -16.03 27.89 22.60
CA GLY A 553 -17.24 28.29 23.32
C GLY A 553 -17.52 27.50 24.61
N GLY A 554 -16.45 27.03 25.28
CA GLY A 554 -16.54 26.19 26.49
C GLY A 554 -16.76 24.69 26.22
N ILE A 555 -16.99 24.28 24.97
CA ILE A 555 -17.19 22.88 24.60
C ILE A 555 -15.83 22.29 24.15
N ASP A 556 -15.46 21.12 24.70
CA ASP A 556 -14.25 20.42 24.24
C ASP A 556 -14.43 20.00 22.77
N ILE A 557 -13.45 20.37 21.92
CA ILE A 557 -13.48 20.07 20.49
C ILE A 557 -13.48 18.57 20.19
N SER A 558 -13.08 17.73 21.14
CA SER A 558 -13.10 16.28 20.99
C SER A 558 -14.52 15.73 20.80
N PHE A 559 -15.53 16.40 21.33
CA PHE A 559 -16.95 16.04 21.19
C PHE A 559 -17.60 16.54 19.89
N LEU A 560 -16.96 17.48 19.17
CA LEU A 560 -17.47 17.97 17.90
C LEU A 560 -17.11 17.00 16.78
N SER A 561 -18.01 16.76 15.81
CA SER A 561 -17.68 15.97 14.63
C SER A 561 -16.60 16.68 13.78
N SER A 562 -15.80 15.93 13.03
CA SER A 562 -14.79 16.52 12.15
C SER A 562 -15.42 17.41 11.07
N THR A 563 -16.63 17.10 10.63
CA THR A 563 -17.39 17.91 9.67
C THR A 563 -17.83 19.24 10.27
N CYS A 564 -18.39 19.20 11.48
CA CYS A 564 -18.76 20.41 12.22
C CYS A 564 -17.54 21.31 12.49
N TRP A 565 -16.43 20.70 12.93
CA TRP A 565 -15.20 21.44 13.24
C TRP A 565 -14.59 22.14 12.02
N ARG A 566 -14.61 21.49 10.84
CA ARG A 566 -14.17 22.10 9.57
C ARG A 566 -15.05 23.29 9.13
N GLY A 567 -16.29 23.35 9.57
CA GLY A 567 -17.14 24.53 9.38
C GLY A 567 -16.81 25.68 10.33
N ILE A 568 -16.01 25.47 11.37
CA ILE A 568 -15.65 26.45 12.39
C ILE A 568 -14.26 27.05 12.15
N ILE A 569 -13.30 26.25 11.68
CA ILE A 569 -11.90 26.63 11.50
C ILE A 569 -11.45 26.42 10.07
N SER A 570 -10.75 27.40 9.51
CA SER A 570 -10.06 27.28 8.21
C SER A 570 -8.58 27.66 8.35
N LEU A 571 -7.74 27.09 7.50
CA LEU A 571 -6.30 27.29 7.48
C LEU A 571 -5.80 27.69 6.10
N ALA A 572 -5.00 28.76 6.03
CA ALA A 572 -4.08 29.02 4.93
C ALA A 572 -2.69 28.47 5.31
N PRO A 573 -2.28 27.30 4.77
CA PRO A 573 -1.05 26.65 5.18
C PRO A 573 0.19 27.24 4.52
N GLN A 574 1.37 27.08 5.11
CA GLN A 574 2.65 27.46 4.54
C GLN A 574 2.96 26.70 3.24
N LYS A 575 2.76 25.39 3.21
CA LYS A 575 2.90 24.55 2.01
C LYS A 575 1.52 24.27 1.44
N PHE A 576 1.27 24.68 0.21
CA PHE A 576 -0.03 24.58 -0.44
C PHE A 576 0.05 23.93 -1.81
N HIS A 577 -1.09 23.49 -2.29
CA HIS A 577 -1.25 22.90 -3.61
C HIS A 577 -2.30 23.64 -4.42
N ILE A 578 -1.94 23.95 -5.69
CA ILE A 578 -2.87 24.50 -6.68
C ILE A 578 -3.25 23.35 -7.63
N PHE A 579 -4.53 23.08 -7.71
CA PHE A 579 -5.07 22.02 -8.57
C PHE A 579 -5.06 22.45 -10.03
N ASN A 580 -4.90 21.51 -10.94
CA ASN A 580 -4.99 21.73 -12.38
C ASN A 580 -6.45 21.99 -12.79
N ALA A 581 -6.92 23.19 -12.49
CA ALA A 581 -8.29 23.66 -12.66
C ALA A 581 -8.26 25.19 -12.84
N THR A 582 -9.40 25.86 -12.96
CA THR A 582 -9.44 27.33 -13.02
C THR A 582 -9.13 27.94 -11.63
N ILE A 583 -8.81 29.23 -11.58
CA ILE A 583 -8.67 29.99 -10.32
C ILE A 583 -9.96 29.89 -9.53
N PHE A 584 -11.11 30.08 -10.19
CA PHE A 584 -12.43 29.93 -9.61
C PHE A 584 -12.60 28.57 -8.93
N ASP A 585 -12.30 27.48 -9.64
CA ASP A 585 -12.44 26.12 -9.12
C ASP A 585 -11.47 25.86 -7.94
N ASN A 586 -10.30 26.48 -7.95
CA ASN A 586 -9.33 26.42 -6.86
C ASN A 586 -9.80 27.13 -5.60
N ILE A 587 -10.49 28.27 -5.73
CA ILE A 587 -11.06 29.01 -4.61
C ILE A 587 -12.29 28.30 -4.05
N ALA A 588 -13.24 27.94 -4.92
CA ALA A 588 -14.50 27.31 -4.54
C ALA A 588 -14.36 25.81 -4.21
N MET A 589 -13.20 25.22 -4.50
CA MET A 589 -12.95 23.76 -4.37
C MET A 589 -13.91 22.89 -5.19
N THR A 590 -14.36 23.40 -6.35
CA THR A 590 -15.24 22.70 -7.31
C THR A 590 -14.41 22.01 -8.38
N LEU A 591 -13.77 20.91 -8.02
CA LEU A 591 -12.83 20.21 -8.92
C LEU A 591 -13.51 19.29 -9.94
N LYS A 592 -14.83 19.10 -9.86
CA LYS A 592 -15.60 18.20 -10.72
C LYS A 592 -16.08 18.92 -11.99
N LYS A 593 -15.42 18.66 -13.11
CA LYS A 593 -15.69 19.33 -14.40
C LYS A 593 -17.09 19.08 -14.98
N SER A 594 -17.76 17.98 -14.62
CA SER A 594 -19.02 17.53 -15.24
C SER A 594 -20.30 18.13 -14.64
N GLU A 595 -20.23 18.82 -13.50
CA GLU A 595 -21.40 19.36 -12.79
C GLU A 595 -21.17 20.84 -12.39
N ARG A 596 -20.75 21.68 -13.34
CA ARG A 596 -20.58 23.11 -13.09
C ARG A 596 -21.93 23.83 -13.13
N ASN A 597 -22.76 23.64 -12.13
CA ASN A 597 -23.80 24.64 -11.83
C ASN A 597 -23.14 25.77 -11.02
N ILE A 598 -22.60 26.76 -11.71
CA ILE A 598 -22.13 27.99 -11.06
C ILE A 598 -23.39 28.79 -10.74
N ASP A 599 -23.77 28.77 -9.47
CA ASP A 599 -24.85 29.61 -8.95
C ASP A 599 -24.31 31.02 -8.74
N HIS A 600 -25.18 32.01 -8.91
CA HIS A 600 -24.85 33.44 -8.75
C HIS A 600 -24.25 33.70 -7.35
N THR A 601 -24.78 33.08 -6.31
CA THR A 601 -24.29 33.19 -4.93
C THR A 601 -22.88 32.67 -4.76
N MET A 602 -22.49 31.63 -5.52
CA MET A 602 -21.15 31.08 -5.51
C MET A 602 -20.15 32.03 -6.19
N LEU A 603 -20.57 32.65 -7.31
CA LEU A 603 -19.76 33.61 -8.03
C LEU A 603 -19.48 34.85 -7.16
N GLU A 604 -20.51 35.38 -6.49
CA GLU A 604 -20.36 36.50 -5.55
C GLU A 604 -19.41 36.20 -4.40
N LYS A 605 -19.53 35.02 -3.78
CA LYS A 605 -18.65 34.59 -2.69
C LYS A 605 -17.19 34.43 -3.16
N VAL A 606 -16.96 33.87 -4.35
CA VAL A 606 -15.61 33.74 -4.92
C VAL A 606 -15.04 35.11 -5.25
N ALA A 607 -15.81 36.01 -5.87
CA ALA A 607 -15.39 37.35 -6.18
C ALA A 607 -15.04 38.14 -4.92
N TRP A 608 -15.87 38.06 -3.87
CA TRP A 608 -15.60 38.66 -2.56
C TRP A 608 -14.30 38.17 -1.95
N ALA A 609 -14.09 36.83 -1.94
CA ALA A 609 -12.90 36.21 -1.37
C ALA A 609 -11.62 36.57 -2.16
N ALA A 610 -11.74 36.68 -3.50
CA ALA A 610 -10.66 37.08 -4.38
C ALA A 610 -10.27 38.53 -4.16
N SER A 611 -11.26 39.46 -4.12
CA SER A 611 -11.01 40.85 -3.86
C SER A 611 -10.40 41.08 -2.47
N LEU A 612 -10.97 40.48 -1.43
CA LEU A 612 -10.46 40.59 -0.07
C LEU A 612 -9.02 40.07 0.08
N SER A 613 -8.64 39.04 -0.70
CA SER A 613 -7.27 38.51 -0.73
C SER A 613 -6.28 39.34 -1.53
N GLY A 614 -6.75 40.42 -2.22
CA GLY A 614 -5.92 41.31 -3.03
C GLY A 614 -5.64 40.78 -4.44
N MET A 615 -6.46 39.88 -4.96
CA MET A 615 -6.27 39.26 -6.29
C MET A 615 -6.76 40.15 -7.45
N ASP A 616 -7.38 41.29 -7.21
CA ASP A 616 -8.00 42.10 -8.26
C ASP A 616 -7.01 42.42 -9.40
N ARG A 617 -5.82 42.92 -9.07
CA ARG A 617 -4.77 43.24 -10.05
C ARG A 617 -4.29 42.00 -10.84
N MET A 618 -4.23 40.84 -10.18
CA MET A 618 -3.85 39.60 -10.84
C MET A 618 -4.94 39.15 -11.84
N CYS A 619 -6.21 39.23 -11.43
CA CYS A 619 -7.34 38.87 -12.28
C CYS A 619 -7.47 39.79 -13.49
N GLU A 620 -7.17 41.11 -13.34
CA GLU A 620 -7.18 42.06 -14.45
C GLU A 620 -6.13 41.79 -15.53
N LYS A 621 -4.98 41.21 -15.15
CA LYS A 621 -3.90 40.86 -16.06
C LYS A 621 -4.18 39.56 -16.86
N LEU A 622 -5.17 38.82 -16.47
CA LEU A 622 -5.49 37.52 -17.06
C LEU A 622 -6.66 37.62 -18.02
N ASP A 623 -6.52 37.14 -19.26
CA ASP A 623 -7.55 37.19 -20.33
C ASP A 623 -8.91 36.71 -19.90
N LYS A 624 -8.95 35.70 -19.01
CA LYS A 624 -10.21 35.07 -18.51
C LYS A 624 -10.45 35.36 -17.02
N GLY A 625 -9.70 36.27 -16.39
CA GLY A 625 -9.83 36.59 -14.99
C GLY A 625 -9.83 35.32 -14.10
N LEU A 626 -10.82 35.22 -13.22
CA LEU A 626 -11.01 34.05 -12.33
C LEU A 626 -11.18 32.70 -13.06
N PHE A 627 -11.57 32.70 -14.32
CA PHE A 627 -11.73 31.48 -15.11
C PHE A 627 -10.46 31.05 -15.86
N SER A 628 -9.34 31.72 -15.62
CA SER A 628 -8.04 31.32 -16.15
C SER A 628 -7.60 29.99 -15.53
N GLY A 629 -7.08 29.08 -16.37
CA GLY A 629 -6.59 27.77 -15.92
C GLY A 629 -5.28 27.87 -15.20
N CYS A 630 -5.11 27.15 -14.10
CA CYS A 630 -3.90 27.02 -13.31
C CYS A 630 -3.34 25.61 -13.39
N GLY A 631 -2.08 25.41 -13.02
CA GLY A 631 -1.43 24.09 -12.98
C GLY A 631 -0.68 23.75 -14.25
N THR A 632 -0.48 22.46 -14.52
CA THR A 632 0.28 21.97 -15.68
C THR A 632 -0.41 22.39 -16.99
N GLY A 633 0.25 23.28 -17.76
CA GLY A 633 -0.29 23.82 -19.02
C GLY A 633 -1.23 25.02 -18.86
N GLY A 634 -1.42 25.54 -17.63
CA GLY A 634 -2.15 26.78 -17.35
C GLY A 634 -1.24 27.99 -17.26
N VAL A 635 -1.77 29.10 -16.75
CA VAL A 635 -1.03 30.32 -16.52
C VAL A 635 0.08 30.08 -15.50
N SER A 636 1.30 30.56 -15.80
CA SER A 636 2.41 30.52 -14.83
C SER A 636 2.17 31.56 -13.75
N LEU A 637 1.89 31.10 -12.55
CA LEU A 637 1.66 31.95 -11.38
C LEU A 637 2.92 32.02 -10.52
N SER A 638 3.25 33.22 -10.05
CA SER A 638 4.30 33.45 -9.05
C SER A 638 3.95 32.79 -7.71
N GLY A 639 4.94 32.69 -6.81
CA GLY A 639 4.72 32.16 -5.45
C GLY A 639 3.68 32.96 -4.66
N GLY A 640 3.74 34.29 -4.76
CA GLY A 640 2.79 35.21 -4.11
C GLY A 640 1.37 35.08 -4.67
N GLU A 641 1.21 35.00 -6.00
CA GLU A 641 -0.09 34.83 -6.65
C GLU A 641 -0.75 33.49 -6.26
N LYS A 642 0.03 32.42 -6.22
CA LYS A 642 -0.45 31.11 -5.70
C LYS A 642 -0.91 31.21 -4.25
N GLN A 643 -0.20 31.99 -3.45
CA GLN A 643 -0.54 32.20 -2.05
C GLN A 643 -1.84 32.99 -1.87
N MET A 644 -2.07 34.03 -2.70
CA MET A 644 -3.34 34.77 -2.73
C MET A 644 -4.53 33.86 -3.04
N ILE A 645 -4.40 32.91 -3.99
CA ILE A 645 -5.44 31.92 -4.28
C ILE A 645 -5.75 31.05 -3.04
N VAL A 646 -4.75 30.65 -2.28
CA VAL A 646 -4.94 29.85 -1.07
C VAL A 646 -5.60 30.67 0.05
N ILE A 647 -5.24 31.93 0.18
CA ILE A 647 -5.91 32.85 1.11
C ILE A 647 -7.37 33.02 0.69
N ALA A 648 -7.65 33.29 -0.59
CA ALA A 648 -9.01 33.39 -1.11
C ALA A 648 -9.84 32.12 -0.86
N ARG A 649 -9.25 30.93 -1.03
CA ARG A 649 -9.86 29.63 -0.67
C ARG A 649 -10.24 29.57 0.81
N THR A 650 -9.35 30.04 1.69
CA THR A 650 -9.56 30.09 3.13
C THR A 650 -10.67 31.05 3.51
N LEU A 651 -10.74 32.20 2.85
CA LEU A 651 -11.81 33.20 3.02
C LEU A 651 -13.16 32.73 2.50
N TYR A 652 -13.17 32.02 1.35
CA TYR A 652 -14.40 31.46 0.77
C TYR A 652 -15.10 30.50 1.72
N ALA A 653 -14.37 29.76 2.55
CA ALA A 653 -14.93 28.88 3.58
C ALA A 653 -15.73 29.66 4.65
N ASN A 654 -15.50 30.94 4.80
CA ASN A 654 -16.20 31.90 5.68
C ASN A 654 -16.36 31.42 7.14
N THR A 655 -15.34 30.75 7.69
CA THR A 655 -15.36 30.19 9.06
C THR A 655 -15.22 31.26 10.14
N PRO A 656 -15.73 31.02 11.37
CA PRO A 656 -15.54 31.90 12.52
C PRO A 656 -14.07 32.05 12.96
N VAL A 657 -13.27 30.98 12.84
CA VAL A 657 -11.84 30.96 13.18
C VAL A 657 -11.02 30.81 11.92
N VAL A 658 -10.09 31.73 11.69
CA VAL A 658 -9.22 31.74 10.50
C VAL A 658 -7.76 31.72 10.94
N VAL A 659 -7.01 30.75 10.44
CA VAL A 659 -5.59 30.55 10.78
C VAL A 659 -4.73 30.81 9.54
N PHE A 660 -3.70 31.62 9.67
CA PHE A 660 -2.71 31.90 8.63
C PHE A 660 -1.33 31.43 9.09
N ASP A 661 -0.77 30.44 8.40
CA ASP A 661 0.55 29.88 8.69
C ASP A 661 1.56 30.39 7.68
N GLU A 662 2.36 31.36 8.08
CA GLU A 662 3.39 32.07 7.26
C GLU A 662 2.84 32.54 5.89
N ALA A 663 1.58 32.94 5.87
CA ALA A 663 0.86 33.28 4.64
C ALA A 663 1.37 34.54 3.92
N SER A 664 2.26 35.33 4.51
CA SER A 664 2.87 36.53 3.91
C SER A 664 4.29 36.32 3.40
N SER A 665 4.89 35.12 3.58
CA SER A 665 6.33 34.92 3.34
C SER A 665 6.77 35.12 1.89
N ASN A 666 5.89 34.83 0.91
CA ASN A 666 6.18 34.93 -0.52
C ASN A 666 5.60 36.21 -1.17
N MET A 667 5.12 37.17 -0.37
CA MET A 667 4.48 38.36 -0.87
C MET A 667 5.48 39.53 -0.94
N ASP A 668 5.30 40.38 -1.94
CA ASP A 668 5.94 41.68 -2.05
C ASP A 668 5.38 42.70 -1.01
N ILE A 669 5.90 43.88 -0.99
CA ILE A 669 5.50 44.94 -0.02
C ILE A 669 4.01 45.24 -0.17
N GLU A 670 3.52 45.43 -1.40
CA GLU A 670 2.10 45.73 -1.66
C GLU A 670 1.18 44.56 -1.24
N GLY A 671 1.59 43.34 -1.49
CA GLY A 671 0.89 42.12 -1.06
C GLY A 671 0.79 42.01 0.46
N ARG A 672 1.88 42.34 1.18
CA ARG A 672 1.87 42.38 2.66
C ARG A 672 0.95 43.47 3.22
N GLU A 673 0.88 44.63 2.58
CA GLU A 673 -0.08 45.67 2.96
C GLU A 673 -1.53 45.27 2.69
N ALA A 674 -1.78 44.59 1.56
CA ALA A 674 -3.10 44.05 1.25
C ALA A 674 -3.50 42.97 2.26
N PHE A 675 -2.57 42.09 2.63
CA PHE A 675 -2.75 41.10 3.67
C PHE A 675 -3.06 41.73 5.04
N ALA A 676 -2.34 42.79 5.41
CA ALA A 676 -2.59 43.51 6.64
C ALA A 676 -4.00 44.15 6.67
N ARG A 677 -4.43 44.77 5.56
CA ARG A 677 -5.81 45.30 5.43
C ARG A 677 -6.86 44.21 5.55
N MET A 678 -6.63 43.06 4.92
CA MET A 678 -7.50 41.90 5.02
C MET A 678 -7.65 41.43 6.47
N LEU A 679 -6.57 41.32 7.24
CA LEU A 679 -6.61 40.95 8.66
C LEU A 679 -7.48 41.87 9.49
N LEU A 680 -7.33 43.20 9.26
CA LEU A 680 -8.14 44.22 9.95
C LEU A 680 -9.63 44.10 9.56
N GLU A 681 -9.95 43.78 8.33
CA GLU A 681 -11.32 43.60 7.87
C GLU A 681 -11.95 42.34 8.50
N LEU A 682 -11.21 41.19 8.55
CA LEU A 682 -11.65 39.98 9.24
C LEU A 682 -11.93 40.22 10.74
N ARG A 683 -11.10 41.05 11.39
CA ARG A 683 -11.32 41.48 12.76
C ARG A 683 -12.62 42.30 12.89
N ARG A 684 -12.89 43.27 11.98
CA ARG A 684 -14.13 44.03 11.93
C ARG A 684 -15.37 43.17 11.74
N MET A 685 -15.21 42.09 10.97
CA MET A 685 -16.27 41.07 10.78
C MET A 685 -16.50 40.21 12.02
N GLY A 686 -15.78 40.43 13.11
CA GLY A 686 -15.92 39.68 14.35
C GLY A 686 -15.26 38.29 14.32
N LYS A 687 -14.40 37.98 13.34
CA LYS A 687 -13.71 36.69 13.25
C LYS A 687 -12.56 36.58 14.24
N CYS A 688 -12.31 35.37 14.71
CA CYS A 688 -11.10 35.04 15.47
C CYS A 688 -9.97 34.78 14.47
N VAL A 689 -8.97 35.69 14.44
CA VAL A 689 -7.87 35.62 13.48
C VAL A 689 -6.58 35.22 14.18
N ILE A 690 -5.95 34.16 13.71
CA ILE A 690 -4.69 33.62 14.25
C ILE A 690 -3.64 33.72 13.15
N VAL A 691 -2.55 34.47 13.40
CA VAL A 691 -1.47 34.66 12.44
C VAL A 691 -0.17 34.11 13.01
N ILE A 692 0.41 33.16 12.31
CA ILE A 692 1.74 32.62 12.61
C ILE A 692 2.72 33.27 11.63
N SER A 693 3.64 34.07 12.12
CA SER A 693 4.63 34.77 11.28
C SER A 693 5.94 34.91 12.02
N HIS A 694 7.03 34.86 11.26
CA HIS A 694 8.36 35.27 11.70
C HIS A 694 8.59 36.77 11.47
N ASP A 695 7.72 37.45 10.72
CA ASP A 695 7.82 38.85 10.39
C ASP A 695 7.26 39.70 11.54
N GLU A 696 8.15 40.46 12.18
CA GLU A 696 7.78 41.38 13.27
C GLU A 696 6.90 42.55 12.79
N SER A 697 6.85 42.79 11.47
CA SER A 697 6.04 43.87 10.90
C SER A 697 4.55 43.73 11.17
N PHE A 698 4.05 42.49 11.42
CA PHE A 698 2.64 42.24 11.76
C PHE A 698 2.34 42.36 13.26
N ALA A 699 3.35 42.45 14.12
CA ALA A 699 3.14 42.52 15.58
C ALA A 699 2.31 43.72 16.01
N HIS A 700 2.41 44.86 15.29
CA HIS A 700 1.66 46.09 15.58
C HIS A 700 0.16 45.99 15.22
N ILE A 701 -0.24 45.03 14.37
CA ILE A 701 -1.63 44.82 13.97
C ILE A 701 -2.31 43.84 14.92
N CYS A 702 -1.51 43.01 15.63
CA CYS A 702 -2.02 41.99 16.55
C CYS A 702 -2.50 42.64 17.86
N ASP A 703 -3.70 42.28 18.29
CA ASP A 703 -4.22 42.69 19.60
C ASP A 703 -3.49 41.93 20.74
N LYS A 704 -2.96 40.74 20.44
CA LYS A 704 -2.20 39.91 21.37
C LYS A 704 -1.13 39.10 20.64
N VAL A 705 0.06 39.01 21.23
CA VAL A 705 1.15 38.18 20.71
C VAL A 705 1.53 37.14 21.73
N ILE A 706 1.50 35.87 21.30
CA ILE A 706 1.92 34.70 22.08
C ILE A 706 3.31 34.29 21.61
N LYS A 707 4.30 34.37 22.50
CA LYS A 707 5.66 33.90 22.23
C LYS A 707 5.83 32.48 22.72
N LEU A 708 6.15 31.58 21.81
CA LEU A 708 6.53 30.22 22.14
C LEU A 708 8.03 30.16 22.41
N THR A 709 8.38 29.77 23.63
CA THR A 709 9.76 29.47 24.02
C THR A 709 9.99 27.98 23.81
N GLY A 710 11.00 27.59 23.04
CA GLY A 710 11.32 26.20 22.74
C GLY A 710 11.84 25.39 23.92
#